data_6e6bc09bd332bccf151102021ec1650e
#
_entry.id   6e6bc09bd332bccf151102021ec1650e
#
_cell.length_a   1.000
_cell.length_b   1.000
_cell.length_c   1.000
_cell.angle_alpha   90.00
_cell.angle_beta   90.00
_cell.angle_gamma   90.00
#
_symmetry.space_group_name_H-M   'P 1'
#
loop_
_entity.id
_entity.type
_entity.pdbx_description
1 polymer ?
#
loop_
_entity_poly.entity_id
_entity_poly.type
_entity_poly.pdbx_seq_one_letter_code
_entity_poly.pdbx_strand_id
1 'polypeptide(L)'
;MTRPSRGVRALAALALVSLGIIGPGAVVPGLRGPDLGPSSASAAPGAAAPVVTGPRSDGDPTVAPGVQTGPDRLGLLGQTTTVGPKGTWEIHLQVGVRHPATAELRLQAYSRLTTRTDFDNSLRGRERGSVVWRTDYLPMSALPTDTGGGVTLSIPVNLEQTGDDLPRFDPVDQSGVFPLQVELYDGASTTVATLNTSIVFAAGTASQTDFPKLDVALTLGVHAPVVLPRSPAPKVTADAAAVAVTTGSGLSPAAVGALAAEVGVLRGHSGTPVDLQVTPQTVDALVATGSGGGGSGGGGSGGGGSGSGGSAPARAVVSGLAALVAGGDQLLPTTYVATSLPSLEAAGLGSEIARQVSTGSTVLDAELHRVPGTSTWVVDGPLDATTLAVLAGLGATHLVLPSDDLSALPGSLQGTTFAAPTQLTTSSGRLTVEAADEGLLSHFTSGGDQVLAGQQLLAELAMIQLEAPAQQRGVAVLPPPSWTPDTAFLDTVLGGLHDNPLLQPVTATALFSGVAVKTLGGAPVARRLVSVRPVAAPLSSASAILEARSRLAGLQAVVPAAAPTAGELGRRLLLAESSDVGPGSRARLTSGVLAAIDSVRTSISLPGSTSITLTARKGSLPLSVLSTAPFHAHVELRLSSDKLIFEAFTPPGGTCTQPSSGTEVCQLLLASAINTVKVPVETRTSGVFTLQVTLSSPDGSLPLGSNRDTVRSTAVSGVGVVLIVLAFVGLAYWWIRNIRHGRRARQLIEPVDPNAAEAVVEGVMSPPPQSPAFLPPTTLPPTTLPPTTLPPTTLPPSTLPPSTLPPSTLPPATTPLLSPPLAAPSPDGPPPAVPPPATPVHAGAEVVDEDELFAEFFATPAPQYPLRRTPSPADPRSDPRRR
;
A
#
# COMPACT_ATOMS: atom_id res chain seq x y z
N MET A 1 28.77 40.03 -20.60
CA MET A 1 29.38 39.86 -21.93
C MET A 1 28.94 38.51 -22.44
N THR A 2 28.23 38.54 -23.37
CA THR A 2 27.88 37.96 -24.66
C THR A 2 26.97 36.73 -24.63
N ARG A 3 25.72 36.98 -24.96
CA ARG A 3 24.83 36.15 -25.81
C ARG A 3 25.39 36.10 -27.26
N PRO A 4 24.90 35.29 -28.18
CA PRO A 4 23.57 34.73 -28.46
C PRO A 4 23.65 33.28 -29.05
N SER A 5 22.67 32.50 -29.50
CA SER A 5 21.37 32.73 -30.14
C SER A 5 20.80 31.40 -30.68
N ARG A 6 19.46 31.26 -30.67
CA ARG A 6 18.57 30.77 -31.75
C ARG A 6 18.63 29.38 -32.35
N GLY A 7 17.45 28.73 -32.38
CA GLY A 7 16.83 28.10 -33.54
C GLY A 7 15.94 26.90 -33.13
N VAL A 8 14.68 26.99 -32.95
CA VAL A 8 13.47 26.99 -33.82
C VAL A 8 13.30 25.74 -34.72
N ARG A 9 12.25 24.98 -34.47
CA ARG A 9 11.12 24.42 -35.28
C ARG A 9 10.68 23.09 -34.73
N ALA A 10 9.53 22.90 -34.18
CA ALA A 10 8.15 22.84 -34.70
C ALA A 10 7.98 21.82 -35.84
N LEU A 11 7.24 20.75 -35.51
CA LEU A 11 6.32 20.10 -36.43
C LEU A 11 5.29 19.25 -35.67
N ALA A 12 4.04 19.58 -35.92
CA ALA A 12 2.85 18.89 -35.47
C ALA A 12 2.55 17.71 -36.38
N ALA A 13 1.94 16.65 -35.88
CA ALA A 13 1.18 15.72 -36.70
C ALA A 13 0.03 15.11 -35.86
N LEU A 14 -1.12 15.38 -36.36
CA LEU A 14 -2.45 14.78 -36.15
C LEU A 14 -2.41 13.26 -35.91
N ALA A 15 -3.25 12.79 -35.00
CA ALA A 15 -3.71 11.43 -34.96
C ALA A 15 -5.24 11.39 -34.96
N LEU A 16 -5.76 10.62 -35.88
CA LEU A 16 -7.17 10.35 -36.12
C LEU A 16 -7.71 9.28 -35.19
N VAL A 17 -8.93 9.52 -34.76
CA VAL A 17 -9.86 8.66 -34.04
C VAL A 17 -10.28 7.46 -34.90
N SER A 18 -10.33 6.27 -34.30
CA SER A 18 -11.09 5.14 -34.82
C SER A 18 -11.96 4.53 -33.74
N LEU A 19 -13.25 4.72 -33.89
CA LEU A 19 -14.33 4.08 -33.12
C LEU A 19 -14.50 2.64 -33.64
N GLY A 20 -14.42 1.64 -32.78
CA GLY A 20 -14.76 0.24 -33.09
C GLY A 20 -16.00 -0.19 -32.31
N ILE A 21 -17.06 -0.49 -33.00
CA ILE A 21 -18.37 -0.92 -32.51
C ILE A 21 -18.37 -2.43 -32.29
N ILE A 22 -18.90 -2.87 -31.15
CA ILE A 22 -19.13 -4.27 -30.79
C ILE A 22 -20.54 -4.65 -31.24
N GLY A 23 -20.66 -5.77 -31.96
CA GLY A 23 -21.93 -6.43 -32.30
C GLY A 23 -22.10 -7.73 -31.49
N PRO A 24 -23.35 -8.15 -31.22
CA PRO A 24 -23.62 -9.32 -30.38
C PRO A 24 -23.77 -10.61 -31.19
N GLY A 25 -23.22 -11.70 -30.62
CA GLY A 25 -23.24 -13.04 -31.16
C GLY A 25 -24.43 -13.88 -30.68
N ALA A 26 -24.81 -14.76 -31.50
CA ALA A 26 -25.98 -15.57 -31.67
C ALA A 26 -26.32 -16.58 -30.54
N VAL A 27 -27.60 -16.77 -30.37
CA VAL A 27 -28.30 -17.80 -29.59
C VAL A 27 -28.53 -19.02 -30.49
N VAL A 28 -28.33 -20.22 -29.96
CA VAL A 28 -28.82 -21.49 -30.52
C VAL A 28 -29.71 -22.16 -29.46
N PRO A 29 -30.93 -22.60 -29.79
CA PRO A 29 -31.86 -23.21 -28.85
C PRO A 29 -31.90 -24.73 -28.97
N GLY A 30 -32.20 -25.37 -27.82
CA GLY A 30 -32.89 -26.68 -27.86
C GLY A 30 -32.33 -27.74 -26.96
N LEU A 31 -33.00 -28.04 -25.83
CA LEU A 31 -33.65 -29.31 -25.58
C LEU A 31 -34.34 -29.29 -24.19
N ARG A 32 -35.57 -29.77 -24.20
CA ARG A 32 -36.54 -29.78 -23.11
C ARG A 32 -36.34 -30.94 -22.13
N GLY A 33 -36.61 -30.71 -20.86
CA GLY A 33 -37.42 -31.36 -19.88
C GLY A 33 -36.70 -32.24 -18.84
N PRO A 34 -37.33 -32.67 -17.74
CA PRO A 34 -38.54 -32.10 -17.10
C PRO A 34 -38.34 -31.64 -15.61
N ASP A 35 -39.37 -31.00 -15.12
CA ASP A 35 -39.66 -30.54 -13.74
C ASP A 35 -39.36 -31.49 -12.62
N LEU A 36 -38.75 -30.97 -11.54
CA LEU A 36 -38.99 -31.36 -10.15
C LEU A 36 -38.82 -30.15 -9.24
N GLY A 37 -39.74 -30.00 -8.32
CA GLY A 37 -40.09 -28.85 -7.51
C GLY A 37 -39.09 -28.35 -6.46
N PRO A 38 -39.44 -27.31 -5.71
CA PRO A 38 -38.54 -26.50 -4.92
C PRO A 38 -38.17 -27.15 -3.58
N SER A 39 -36.87 -27.30 -3.34
CA SER A 39 -36.36 -27.61 -2.01
C SER A 39 -35.57 -26.40 -1.52
N SER A 40 -36.00 -25.88 -0.39
CA SER A 40 -35.39 -24.77 0.34
C SER A 40 -33.97 -25.13 0.74
N ALA A 41 -32.98 -24.43 0.17
CA ALA A 41 -31.57 -24.51 0.57
C ALA A 41 -31.16 -23.26 1.34
N SER A 42 -30.77 -23.50 2.56
CA SER A 42 -30.09 -22.62 3.51
C SER A 42 -28.85 -21.98 2.88
N ALA A 43 -28.64 -20.67 3.06
CA ALA A 43 -27.48 -19.95 2.59
C ALA A 43 -26.22 -20.40 3.33
N ALA A 44 -25.26 -20.93 2.62
CA ALA A 44 -23.88 -21.15 3.06
C ALA A 44 -23.03 -19.92 2.74
N PRO A 45 -22.01 -19.58 3.57
CA PRO A 45 -21.18 -18.39 3.36
C PRO A 45 -20.15 -18.56 2.24
N GLY A 46 -19.97 -17.50 1.52
CA GLY A 46 -18.91 -17.04 0.65
C GLY A 46 -17.89 -18.05 0.10
N ALA A 47 -18.05 -18.41 -1.18
CA ALA A 47 -17.00 -19.07 -1.95
C ALA A 47 -15.85 -18.09 -2.20
N ALA A 48 -14.64 -18.49 -1.79
CA ALA A 48 -13.39 -17.85 -2.17
C ALA A 48 -13.26 -17.86 -3.71
N ALA A 49 -12.69 -16.81 -4.26
CA ALA A 49 -12.37 -16.71 -5.68
C ALA A 49 -11.41 -17.85 -6.08
N PRO A 50 -11.53 -18.41 -7.31
CA PRO A 50 -10.64 -19.46 -7.75
C PRO A 50 -9.21 -18.92 -7.89
N VAL A 51 -8.29 -19.47 -7.11
CA VAL A 51 -6.84 -19.33 -7.30
C VAL A 51 -6.52 -19.97 -8.64
N VAL A 52 -6.09 -19.18 -9.60
CA VAL A 52 -5.55 -19.68 -10.87
C VAL A 52 -4.18 -20.30 -10.58
N THR A 53 -4.15 -21.59 -10.45
CA THR A 53 -2.89 -22.37 -10.43
C THR A 53 -2.34 -22.41 -11.85
N GLY A 54 -1.26 -21.67 -12.10
CA GLY A 54 -0.41 -21.87 -13.28
C GLY A 54 0.23 -23.28 -13.22
N PRO A 55 0.73 -23.83 -14.37
CA PRO A 55 1.36 -25.12 -14.38
C PRO A 55 2.61 -25.09 -13.48
N ARG A 56 2.51 -25.78 -12.34
CA ARG A 56 3.69 -26.13 -11.53
C ARG A 56 4.53 -27.10 -12.35
N SER A 57 5.82 -26.84 -12.46
CA SER A 57 6.80 -27.88 -12.73
C SER A 57 6.55 -29.00 -11.71
N ASP A 58 6.55 -30.27 -12.16
CA ASP A 58 6.23 -31.46 -11.40
C ASP A 58 7.15 -31.70 -10.18
N GLY A 59 7.12 -30.77 -9.23
CA GLY A 59 7.49 -31.01 -7.85
C GLY A 59 6.26 -31.59 -7.16
N ASP A 60 6.31 -32.85 -6.83
CA ASP A 60 5.37 -33.55 -5.97
C ASP A 60 5.07 -32.67 -4.74
N PRO A 61 3.82 -32.37 -4.38
CA PRO A 61 3.52 -31.52 -3.24
C PRO A 61 4.21 -32.10 -2.02
N THR A 62 5.04 -31.29 -1.37
CA THR A 62 5.63 -31.59 -0.08
C THR A 62 4.48 -31.96 0.85
N VAL A 63 4.40 -33.20 1.22
CA VAL A 63 3.40 -33.67 2.19
C VAL A 63 3.82 -33.02 3.50
N ALA A 64 3.07 -31.97 3.92
CA ALA A 64 3.17 -31.46 5.28
C ALA A 64 3.17 -32.65 6.23
N PRO A 65 3.96 -32.61 7.33
CA PRO A 65 3.90 -33.63 8.35
C PRO A 65 2.44 -33.73 8.80
N GLY A 66 1.73 -34.72 8.25
CA GLY A 66 0.28 -34.84 8.42
C GLY A 66 -0.01 -35.14 9.88
N VAL A 67 -1.01 -34.45 10.46
CA VAL A 67 -1.60 -34.93 11.70
C VAL A 67 -2.09 -36.37 11.49
N GLN A 68 -1.47 -37.29 12.16
CA GLN A 68 -1.92 -38.68 12.12
C GLN A 68 -3.27 -38.73 12.82
N THR A 69 -4.33 -38.90 12.05
CA THR A 69 -5.70 -38.99 12.57
C THR A 69 -6.02 -40.46 12.83
N GLY A 70 -6.17 -40.79 14.06
CA GLY A 70 -6.50 -42.16 14.47
C GLY A 70 -6.17 -42.41 15.94
N PRO A 71 -6.59 -43.53 16.49
CA PRO A 71 -6.22 -43.89 17.86
C PRO A 71 -4.70 -44.22 17.96
N ASP A 72 -4.10 -44.74 16.89
CA ASP A 72 -2.66 -44.99 16.82
C ASP A 72 -2.00 -43.86 16.08
N ARG A 73 -1.20 -43.05 16.81
CA ARG A 73 -0.58 -41.84 16.29
C ARG A 73 0.69 -41.46 17.02
N LEU A 74 1.59 -40.83 16.33
CA LEU A 74 2.79 -40.18 16.86
C LEU A 74 2.76 -38.69 16.52
N GLY A 75 3.08 -37.84 17.50
CA GLY A 75 3.29 -36.44 17.33
C GLY A 75 4.56 -36.03 18.08
N LEU A 76 5.19 -34.93 17.65
CA LEU A 76 6.37 -34.38 18.30
C LEU A 76 5.94 -33.27 19.26
N LEU A 77 6.27 -33.40 20.55
CA LEU A 77 6.07 -32.34 21.54
C LEU A 77 7.33 -31.48 21.74
N GLY A 78 8.50 -32.03 21.41
CA GLY A 78 9.78 -31.35 21.46
C GLY A 78 10.94 -32.29 21.21
N GLN A 79 12.08 -31.71 20.84
CA GLN A 79 13.34 -32.44 20.76
C GLN A 79 14.54 -31.50 20.93
N THR A 80 15.70 -32.07 21.29
CA THR A 80 16.96 -31.34 21.27
C THR A 80 17.29 -30.92 19.83
N THR A 81 17.34 -29.61 19.56
CA THR A 81 17.58 -29.08 18.20
C THR A 81 18.97 -29.44 17.68
N THR A 82 20.01 -29.25 18.52
CA THR A 82 21.41 -29.55 18.17
C THR A 82 22.10 -30.14 19.38
N VAL A 83 22.80 -31.25 19.19
CA VAL A 83 23.53 -31.92 20.26
C VAL A 83 25.05 -31.89 20.00
N GLY A 84 25.80 -31.66 21.03
CA GLY A 84 27.29 -31.66 21.00
C GLY A 84 27.89 -33.02 21.31
N PRO A 85 29.26 -33.12 21.29
CA PRO A 85 29.99 -34.41 21.38
C PRO A 85 29.92 -35.12 22.74
N LYS A 86 29.35 -34.56 23.74
CA LYS A 86 29.13 -35.14 25.06
C LYS A 86 27.79 -34.72 25.64
N GLY A 87 26.79 -34.65 24.78
CA GLY A 87 25.43 -34.25 25.14
C GLY A 87 24.50 -35.45 25.20
N THR A 88 23.31 -35.20 25.66
CA THR A 88 22.17 -36.10 25.53
C THR A 88 21.19 -35.48 24.57
N TRP A 89 20.79 -36.23 23.56
CA TRP A 89 19.72 -35.83 22.65
C TRP A 89 18.40 -36.37 23.19
N GLU A 90 17.44 -35.50 23.38
CA GLU A 90 16.13 -35.86 23.93
C GLU A 90 15.03 -35.69 22.90
N ILE A 91 14.04 -36.57 22.92
CA ILE A 91 12.82 -36.45 22.14
C ILE A 91 11.60 -36.65 23.05
N HIS A 92 10.66 -35.73 22.95
CA HIS A 92 9.40 -35.77 23.67
C HIS A 92 8.26 -36.00 22.67
N LEU A 93 7.57 -37.15 22.79
CA LEU A 93 6.59 -37.64 21.85
C LEU A 93 5.20 -37.70 22.46
N GLN A 94 4.19 -37.25 21.72
CA GLN A 94 2.79 -37.55 21.98
C GLN A 94 2.47 -38.91 21.35
N VAL A 95 2.18 -39.94 22.16
CA VAL A 95 1.87 -41.29 21.65
C VAL A 95 0.42 -41.62 21.92
N GLY A 96 -0.37 -41.81 20.87
CA GLY A 96 -1.69 -42.41 20.97
C GLY A 96 -1.63 -43.85 20.51
N VAL A 97 -2.24 -44.75 21.23
CA VAL A 97 -2.23 -46.18 20.91
C VAL A 97 -3.48 -46.89 21.45
N ARG A 98 -4.04 -47.80 20.66
CA ARG A 98 -5.23 -48.60 21.05
C ARG A 98 -4.94 -49.61 22.13
N HIS A 99 -3.79 -50.27 22.05
CA HIS A 99 -3.41 -51.38 22.92
C HIS A 99 -2.05 -51.08 23.61
N PRO A 100 -2.01 -50.20 24.62
CA PRO A 100 -0.74 -49.79 25.23
C PRO A 100 0.02 -50.90 25.91
N ALA A 101 -0.67 -51.95 26.29
CA ALA A 101 -0.03 -53.12 26.92
C ALA A 101 0.85 -53.99 25.96
N THR A 102 0.59 -53.89 24.66
CA THR A 102 1.29 -54.67 23.61
C THR A 102 2.02 -53.78 22.61
N ALA A 103 1.82 -52.45 22.67
CA ALA A 103 2.47 -51.53 21.75
C ALA A 103 3.94 -51.30 22.11
N GLU A 104 4.76 -51.12 21.09
CA GLU A 104 6.19 -50.94 21.21
C GLU A 104 6.65 -49.79 20.36
N LEU A 105 7.60 -48.98 20.86
CA LEU A 105 8.32 -47.96 20.10
C LEU A 105 9.67 -48.49 19.64
N ARG A 106 10.09 -48.00 18.48
CA ARG A 106 11.44 -48.26 17.97
C ARG A 106 11.97 -46.99 17.32
N LEU A 107 13.20 -46.64 17.63
CA LEU A 107 13.91 -45.51 17.05
C LEU A 107 15.04 -46.05 16.18
N GLN A 108 15.20 -45.43 14.99
CA GLN A 108 16.28 -45.77 14.05
C GLN A 108 16.91 -44.51 13.48
N ALA A 109 18.21 -44.32 13.68
CA ALA A 109 18.97 -43.27 13.02
C ALA A 109 19.71 -43.83 11.79
N TYR A 110 19.73 -43.04 10.75
CA TYR A 110 20.34 -43.39 9.48
C TYR A 110 21.64 -42.66 9.27
N SER A 111 22.43 -43.03 8.26
CA SER A 111 23.71 -42.40 7.94
C SER A 111 23.54 -40.90 7.68
N ARG A 112 24.61 -40.17 7.99
CA ARG A 112 24.70 -38.71 7.79
C ARG A 112 24.30 -38.34 6.37
N LEU A 113 23.44 -37.36 6.26
CA LEU A 113 23.04 -36.73 4.99
C LEU A 113 24.18 -35.87 4.44
N THR A 114 24.31 -35.84 3.13
CA THR A 114 25.35 -35.05 2.44
C THR A 114 24.79 -33.94 1.56
N THR A 115 23.55 -34.07 1.14
CA THR A 115 22.87 -33.07 0.31
C THR A 115 21.49 -32.73 0.85
N ARG A 116 21.00 -31.58 0.47
CA ARG A 116 19.65 -31.12 0.80
C ARG A 116 18.57 -31.98 0.13
N THR A 117 18.83 -32.50 -1.07
CA THR A 117 17.94 -33.45 -1.74
C THR A 117 17.79 -34.73 -0.93
N ASP A 118 18.88 -35.26 -0.35
CA ASP A 118 18.81 -36.43 0.53
C ASP A 118 17.99 -36.13 1.79
N PHE A 119 18.12 -34.90 2.33
CA PHE A 119 17.31 -34.43 3.45
C PHE A 119 15.81 -34.44 3.12
N ASP A 120 15.41 -33.81 2.01
CA ASP A 120 14.01 -33.81 1.56
C ASP A 120 13.48 -35.24 1.33
N ASN A 121 14.28 -36.15 0.74
CA ASN A 121 13.91 -37.54 0.56
C ASN A 121 13.74 -38.25 1.90
N SER A 122 14.58 -37.95 2.88
CA SER A 122 14.50 -38.59 4.20
C SER A 122 13.22 -38.19 4.95
N LEU A 123 12.80 -36.93 4.84
CA LEU A 123 11.54 -36.46 5.43
C LEU A 123 10.32 -37.16 4.85
N ARG A 124 10.35 -37.50 3.55
CA ARG A 124 9.30 -38.23 2.85
C ARG A 124 9.38 -39.75 3.07
N GLY A 125 10.34 -40.21 3.88
CA GLY A 125 10.57 -41.64 4.11
C GLY A 125 11.18 -42.39 2.92
N ARG A 126 11.72 -41.65 1.94
CA ARG A 126 12.45 -42.17 0.78
C ARG A 126 13.95 -42.10 1.10
N GLU A 127 14.76 -42.98 0.52
CA GLU A 127 16.24 -42.90 0.53
C GLU A 127 16.88 -42.30 1.82
N ARG A 128 16.73 -43.02 2.95
CA ARG A 128 17.26 -42.52 4.23
C ARG A 128 18.74 -42.89 4.48
N GLY A 129 19.32 -43.71 3.62
CA GLY A 129 20.64 -44.26 3.80
C GLY A 129 20.67 -45.56 4.65
N SER A 130 21.82 -45.98 5.11
CA SER A 130 21.98 -47.18 5.98
C SER A 130 21.66 -46.82 7.43
N VAL A 131 21.07 -47.79 8.15
CA VAL A 131 20.85 -47.66 9.59
C VAL A 131 22.22 -47.69 10.31
N VAL A 132 22.53 -46.62 11.04
CA VAL A 132 23.79 -46.51 11.82
C VAL A 132 23.55 -46.72 13.31
N TRP A 133 22.32 -46.60 13.76
CA TRP A 133 21.94 -46.75 15.14
C TRP A 133 20.47 -47.11 15.26
N ARG A 134 20.09 -47.88 16.24
CA ARG A 134 18.69 -48.22 16.54
C ARG A 134 18.53 -48.68 17.98
N THR A 135 17.34 -48.56 18.52
CA THR A 135 16.92 -49.16 19.78
C THR A 135 16.45 -50.62 19.56
N ASP A 136 16.35 -51.38 20.59
CA ASP A 136 15.46 -52.53 20.66
C ASP A 136 14.00 -52.03 20.63
N TYR A 137 13.06 -52.94 20.60
CA TYR A 137 11.65 -52.63 20.75
C TYR A 137 11.37 -52.22 22.21
N LEU A 138 10.89 -51.04 22.42
CA LEU A 138 10.64 -50.43 23.73
C LEU A 138 9.15 -50.58 24.05
N PRO A 139 8.77 -51.50 24.99
CA PRO A 139 7.37 -51.66 25.34
C PRO A 139 6.78 -50.38 25.93
N MET A 140 5.66 -49.89 25.38
CA MET A 140 4.98 -48.70 25.90
C MET A 140 4.63 -48.78 27.39
N SER A 141 4.38 -50.00 27.89
CA SER A 141 4.08 -50.25 29.31
C SER A 141 5.27 -50.05 30.24
N ALA A 142 6.51 -50.05 29.72
CA ALA A 142 7.74 -49.82 30.49
C ALA A 142 8.21 -48.35 30.39
N LEU A 143 7.68 -47.56 29.48
CA LEU A 143 8.08 -46.15 29.29
C LEU A 143 7.35 -45.22 30.27
N PRO A 144 8.07 -44.30 30.91
CA PRO A 144 7.44 -43.28 31.77
C PRO A 144 6.60 -42.35 30.89
N THR A 145 5.32 -42.24 31.20
CA THR A 145 4.41 -41.33 30.53
C THR A 145 4.06 -40.19 31.48
N ASP A 146 4.04 -38.97 30.96
CA ASP A 146 3.54 -37.81 31.69
C ASP A 146 2.01 -37.82 31.82
N THR A 147 1.43 -36.87 32.54
CA THR A 147 -0.02 -36.74 32.72
C THR A 147 -0.80 -36.47 31.44
N GLY A 148 -0.12 -36.05 30.36
CA GLY A 148 -0.69 -35.80 29.02
C GLY A 148 -0.56 -36.97 28.06
N GLY A 149 0.10 -38.08 28.49
CA GLY A 149 0.42 -39.22 27.60
C GLY A 149 1.69 -38.99 26.76
N GLY A 150 2.50 -38.00 27.10
CA GLY A 150 3.80 -37.75 26.49
C GLY A 150 4.86 -38.71 27.01
N VAL A 151 5.79 -39.10 26.12
CA VAL A 151 6.92 -40.00 26.40
C VAL A 151 8.21 -39.25 26.09
N THR A 152 9.10 -39.17 27.06
CA THR A 152 10.45 -38.60 26.86
C THR A 152 11.48 -39.72 26.78
N LEU A 153 12.28 -39.68 25.70
CA LEU A 153 13.39 -40.63 25.50
C LEU A 153 14.69 -39.85 25.37
N SER A 154 15.73 -40.32 26.07
CA SER A 154 17.06 -39.70 26.12
C SER A 154 18.10 -40.63 25.46
N ILE A 155 18.80 -40.10 24.45
CA ILE A 155 19.85 -40.83 23.72
C ILE A 155 21.20 -40.20 24.09
N PRO A 156 22.11 -40.93 24.79
CA PRO A 156 23.45 -40.44 25.06
C PRO A 156 24.27 -40.35 23.77
N VAL A 157 24.90 -39.22 23.50
CA VAL A 157 25.72 -38.99 22.31
C VAL A 157 27.18 -39.01 22.71
N ASN A 158 27.98 -40.01 22.20
CA ASN A 158 29.39 -40.20 22.55
C ASN A 158 29.65 -40.31 24.06
N LEU A 159 28.64 -40.47 24.88
CA LEU A 159 28.75 -40.73 26.30
C LEU A 159 28.74 -42.20 26.58
N GLU A 160 29.40 -42.65 27.67
CA GLU A 160 29.22 -43.99 28.14
C GLU A 160 27.77 -44.20 28.58
N GLN A 161 27.17 -45.32 28.10
CA GLN A 161 25.82 -45.67 28.50
C GLN A 161 25.79 -46.08 29.96
N THR A 162 24.87 -45.54 30.74
CA THR A 162 24.73 -45.81 32.16
C THR A 162 23.32 -46.32 32.47
N GLY A 163 23.24 -47.48 33.14
CA GLY A 163 21.97 -48.02 33.66
C GLY A 163 20.94 -48.33 32.54
N ASP A 164 19.77 -47.68 32.66
CA ASP A 164 18.63 -47.89 31.78
C ASP A 164 18.60 -46.96 30.56
N ASP A 165 19.69 -46.26 30.28
CA ASP A 165 19.80 -45.37 29.11
C ASP A 165 19.65 -46.17 27.80
N LEU A 166 19.10 -45.47 26.75
CA LEU A 166 19.07 -45.99 25.41
C LEU A 166 20.51 -46.24 24.89
N PRO A 167 20.71 -47.12 23.87
CA PRO A 167 22.00 -47.32 23.25
C PRO A 167 22.65 -46.00 22.86
N ARG A 168 23.95 -45.88 23.14
CA ARG A 168 24.72 -44.68 22.78
C ARG A 168 24.73 -44.46 21.27
N PHE A 169 24.44 -43.19 20.86
CA PHE A 169 24.64 -42.76 19.49
C PHE A 169 26.07 -42.22 19.31
N ASP A 170 26.78 -42.77 18.33
CA ASP A 170 28.18 -42.41 18.08
C ASP A 170 28.36 -41.93 16.63
N PRO A 171 28.25 -40.62 16.37
CA PRO A 171 28.35 -40.01 15.03
C PRO A 171 29.80 -39.84 14.52
N VAL A 172 30.80 -40.46 15.19
CA VAL A 172 32.21 -40.47 14.74
C VAL A 172 32.77 -39.07 14.48
N ASP A 173 32.68 -38.17 15.43
CA ASP A 173 33.27 -36.79 15.45
C ASP A 173 33.00 -35.93 14.17
N GLN A 174 32.01 -36.25 13.38
CA GLN A 174 31.62 -35.51 12.18
C GLN A 174 30.28 -34.79 12.37
N SER A 175 30.31 -33.49 12.39
CA SER A 175 29.06 -32.71 12.35
C SER A 175 28.19 -33.12 11.18
N GLY A 176 26.90 -33.24 11.42
CA GLY A 176 25.97 -33.69 10.41
C GLY A 176 24.53 -33.75 10.85
N VAL A 177 23.66 -33.92 9.89
CA VAL A 177 22.22 -34.18 10.09
C VAL A 177 22.00 -35.67 9.81
N PHE A 178 21.44 -36.37 10.79
CA PHE A 178 21.17 -37.79 10.75
C PHE A 178 19.66 -38.01 10.79
N PRO A 179 19.03 -38.50 9.72
CA PRO A 179 17.61 -38.84 9.76
C PRO A 179 17.29 -39.78 10.92
N LEU A 180 16.22 -39.49 11.63
CA LEU A 180 15.69 -40.34 12.69
C LEU A 180 14.25 -40.70 12.37
N GLN A 181 13.97 -42.00 12.38
CA GLN A 181 12.62 -42.53 12.26
C GLN A 181 12.18 -43.09 13.61
N VAL A 182 11.00 -42.69 14.06
CA VAL A 182 10.30 -43.27 15.19
C VAL A 182 9.14 -44.08 14.65
N GLU A 183 9.08 -45.36 15.01
CA GLU A 183 8.04 -46.31 14.58
C GLU A 183 7.27 -46.79 15.80
N LEU A 184 5.94 -46.71 15.70
CA LEU A 184 5.01 -47.31 16.65
C LEU A 184 4.48 -48.62 16.09
N TYR A 185 4.67 -49.69 16.85
CA TYR A 185 4.18 -51.01 16.52
C TYR A 185 2.99 -51.41 17.37
N ASP A 186 2.07 -52.20 16.84
CA ASP A 186 1.10 -52.95 17.64
C ASP A 186 1.67 -54.31 18.08
N GLY A 187 0.96 -55.03 18.95
CA GLY A 187 1.43 -56.35 19.45
C GLY A 187 1.57 -57.44 18.39
N ALA A 188 1.25 -57.16 17.12
CA ALA A 188 1.44 -58.08 15.97
C ALA A 188 2.67 -57.68 15.12
N SER A 189 3.56 -56.85 15.63
CA SER A 189 4.76 -56.34 14.93
C SER A 189 4.44 -55.57 13.64
N THR A 190 3.24 -54.97 13.54
CA THR A 190 2.85 -54.15 12.42
C THR A 190 3.08 -52.68 12.78
N THR A 191 3.79 -51.96 11.94
CA THR A 191 3.96 -50.47 12.09
C THR A 191 2.60 -49.83 11.90
N VAL A 192 2.10 -49.14 12.93
CA VAL A 192 0.80 -48.46 12.92
C VAL A 192 0.94 -46.92 12.81
N ALA A 193 2.08 -46.37 13.20
CA ALA A 193 2.41 -44.97 13.03
C ALA A 193 3.91 -44.77 12.82
N THR A 194 4.30 -43.72 12.12
CA THR A 194 5.71 -43.35 11.87
C THR A 194 5.89 -41.89 11.95
N LEU A 195 6.97 -41.43 12.58
CA LEU A 195 7.39 -40.04 12.62
C LEU A 195 8.83 -39.93 12.12
N ASN A 196 9.09 -39.00 11.18
CA ASN A 196 10.41 -38.77 10.61
C ASN A 196 10.92 -37.40 11.09
N THR A 197 12.07 -37.41 11.79
CA THR A 197 12.76 -36.23 12.26
C THR A 197 14.26 -36.37 12.01
N SER A 198 15.11 -35.61 12.67
CA SER A 198 16.57 -35.66 12.51
C SER A 198 17.28 -35.41 13.82
N ILE A 199 18.44 -36.04 14.02
CA ILE A 199 19.43 -35.64 15.02
C ILE A 199 20.42 -34.71 14.32
N VAL A 200 20.54 -33.46 14.78
CA VAL A 200 21.57 -32.53 14.33
C VAL A 200 22.74 -32.61 15.32
N PHE A 201 23.86 -33.09 14.83
CA PHE A 201 25.08 -33.21 15.63
C PHE A 201 26.10 -32.16 15.23
N ALA A 202 26.60 -31.41 16.22
CA ALA A 202 27.70 -30.43 16.08
C ALA A 202 28.93 -30.95 16.83
N ALA A 203 29.95 -31.38 16.09
CA ALA A 203 31.10 -32.13 16.65
C ALA A 203 31.96 -31.33 17.61
N GLY A 204 31.90 -30.00 17.67
CA GLY A 204 32.56 -29.14 18.65
C GLY A 204 34.10 -29.38 18.80
N THR A 205 34.75 -29.92 17.74
CA THR A 205 36.20 -30.02 17.71
C THR A 205 36.81 -28.63 17.68
N ALA A 206 37.99 -28.45 18.31
CA ALA A 206 38.66 -27.15 18.38
C ALA A 206 38.89 -26.48 17.02
N SER A 207 38.92 -27.26 15.93
CA SER A 207 38.98 -26.75 14.54
C SER A 207 37.65 -26.37 13.95
N GLN A 208 36.50 -26.74 14.55
CA GLN A 208 35.17 -26.44 14.07
C GLN A 208 34.48 -25.29 14.83
N THR A 209 34.97 -24.97 16.05
CA THR A 209 34.50 -23.78 16.80
C THR A 209 34.87 -22.46 16.12
N ASP A 210 35.84 -22.48 15.18
CA ASP A 210 36.28 -21.32 14.41
C ASP A 210 35.50 -21.11 13.08
N PHE A 211 34.60 -22.02 12.73
CA PHE A 211 33.79 -21.85 11.54
C PHE A 211 32.66 -20.82 11.76
N PRO A 212 32.40 -19.95 10.78
CA PRO A 212 31.28 -19.02 10.88
C PRO A 212 29.96 -19.79 10.95
N LYS A 213 29.02 -19.30 11.74
CA LYS A 213 27.66 -19.79 11.75
C LYS A 213 26.90 -19.31 10.49
N LEU A 214 25.82 -20.00 10.12
CA LEU A 214 24.91 -19.52 9.09
C LEU A 214 24.09 -18.33 9.64
N ASP A 215 24.20 -17.17 9.01
CA ASP A 215 23.33 -16.02 9.33
C ASP A 215 21.91 -16.31 8.84
N VAL A 216 20.93 -16.26 9.72
CA VAL A 216 19.51 -16.54 9.41
C VAL A 216 18.69 -15.30 9.69
N ALA A 217 18.18 -14.65 8.64
CA ALA A 217 17.24 -13.56 8.74
C ALA A 217 15.80 -14.08 8.57
N LEU A 218 15.05 -14.13 9.66
CA LEU A 218 13.65 -14.58 9.66
C LEU A 218 12.72 -13.37 9.64
N THR A 219 11.91 -13.24 8.58
CA THR A 219 10.91 -12.19 8.47
C THR A 219 9.54 -12.70 8.90
N LEU A 220 8.88 -11.99 9.79
CA LEU A 220 7.53 -12.33 10.26
C LEU A 220 6.55 -11.19 9.98
N GLY A 221 5.41 -11.54 9.42
CA GLY A 221 4.34 -10.59 9.10
C GLY A 221 3.33 -10.46 10.23
N VAL A 222 3.27 -9.29 10.85
CA VAL A 222 2.27 -8.98 11.88
C VAL A 222 1.11 -8.23 11.23
N HIS A 223 0.05 -8.95 10.91
CA HIS A 223 -1.09 -8.38 10.19
C HIS A 223 -2.43 -8.96 10.63
N ALA A 224 -3.49 -8.20 10.44
CA ALA A 224 -4.87 -8.63 10.60
C ALA A 224 -5.70 -8.19 9.39
N PRO A 225 -6.85 -8.83 9.14
CA PRO A 225 -7.75 -8.40 8.08
C PRO A 225 -8.12 -6.91 8.20
N VAL A 226 -8.13 -6.21 7.07
CA VAL A 226 -8.40 -4.76 7.03
C VAL A 226 -9.74 -4.43 7.67
N VAL A 227 -9.70 -3.53 8.64
CA VAL A 227 -10.89 -3.06 9.36
C VAL A 227 -11.47 -1.85 8.64
N LEU A 228 -12.66 -2.03 8.08
CA LEU A 228 -13.37 -0.96 7.37
C LEU A 228 -14.15 -0.06 8.33
N PRO A 229 -14.17 1.27 8.12
CA PRO A 229 -14.97 2.19 8.91
C PRO A 229 -16.46 1.90 8.72
N ARG A 230 -17.19 1.76 9.84
CA ARG A 230 -18.66 1.57 9.84
C ARG A 230 -19.41 2.89 9.67
N SER A 231 -18.82 3.98 10.14
CA SER A 231 -19.40 5.32 10.02
C SER A 231 -19.26 5.87 8.61
N PRO A 232 -20.22 6.66 8.11
CA PRO A 232 -20.04 7.41 6.88
C PRO A 232 -18.81 8.31 6.96
N ALA A 233 -18.35 8.82 5.83
CA ALA A 233 -17.22 9.75 5.81
C ALA A 233 -17.52 10.97 6.71
N PRO A 234 -16.53 11.45 7.49
CA PRO A 234 -16.74 12.56 8.40
C PRO A 234 -17.14 13.82 7.65
N LYS A 235 -18.06 14.60 8.21
CA LYS A 235 -18.38 15.93 7.68
C LYS A 235 -17.21 16.88 7.95
N VAL A 236 -16.91 17.70 6.97
CA VAL A 236 -15.88 18.73 7.11
C VAL A 236 -16.39 19.84 8.06
N THR A 237 -15.71 20.02 9.17
CA THR A 237 -16.00 21.05 10.19
C THR A 237 -14.75 21.85 10.50
N ALA A 238 -14.91 23.06 11.04
CA ALA A 238 -13.80 23.90 11.47
C ALA A 238 -13.13 23.40 12.78
N ASP A 239 -13.85 22.61 13.57
CA ASP A 239 -13.37 22.08 14.84
C ASP A 239 -12.55 20.80 14.62
N ALA A 240 -11.24 20.93 14.67
CA ALA A 240 -10.32 19.81 14.66
C ALA A 240 -10.60 18.80 15.81
N ALA A 241 -11.16 19.26 16.92
CA ALA A 241 -11.54 18.43 18.06
C ALA A 241 -12.80 17.54 17.80
N ALA A 242 -13.65 17.89 16.82
CA ALA A 242 -14.83 17.10 16.48
C ALA A 242 -14.54 15.92 15.54
N VAL A 243 -13.35 15.85 14.96
CA VAL A 243 -12.83 14.64 14.34
C VAL A 243 -12.20 13.79 15.46
N ALA A 244 -13.02 13.41 16.43
CA ALA A 244 -12.74 12.16 17.12
C ALA A 244 -12.57 11.15 16.00
N VAL A 245 -11.35 10.63 15.88
CA VAL A 245 -11.02 9.56 14.98
C VAL A 245 -12.11 8.51 15.16
N THR A 246 -13.13 8.57 14.32
CA THR A 246 -14.13 7.51 14.22
C THR A 246 -13.39 6.37 13.54
N THR A 247 -12.33 5.94 14.25
CA THR A 247 -11.59 4.75 13.99
C THR A 247 -12.60 3.66 13.79
N GLY A 248 -12.43 2.94 12.74
CA GLY A 248 -13.30 1.89 12.31
C GLY A 248 -13.68 0.96 13.46
N SER A 249 -14.60 0.07 13.21
CA SER A 249 -14.84 -1.05 14.09
C SER A 249 -13.49 -1.66 14.45
N GLY A 250 -13.17 -1.75 15.74
CA GLY A 250 -11.93 -2.37 16.18
C GLY A 250 -11.79 -3.82 15.70
N LEU A 251 -10.63 -4.40 15.86
CA LEU A 251 -10.35 -5.80 15.53
C LEU A 251 -11.30 -6.73 16.31
N SER A 252 -11.61 -7.87 15.73
CA SER A 252 -12.35 -8.92 16.41
C SER A 252 -11.53 -9.45 17.60
N PRO A 253 -12.18 -9.91 18.68
CA PRO A 253 -11.47 -10.54 19.82
C PRO A 253 -10.57 -11.70 19.39
N ALA A 254 -10.99 -12.48 18.40
CA ALA A 254 -10.19 -13.58 17.86
C ALA A 254 -8.90 -13.08 17.18
N ALA A 255 -8.98 -12.02 16.35
CA ALA A 255 -7.80 -11.43 15.73
C ALA A 255 -6.84 -10.81 16.77
N VAL A 256 -7.38 -10.12 17.78
CA VAL A 256 -6.56 -9.62 18.91
C VAL A 256 -5.91 -10.76 19.68
N GLY A 257 -6.63 -11.88 19.89
CA GLY A 257 -6.13 -13.07 20.57
C GLY A 257 -4.97 -13.72 19.79
N ALA A 258 -5.11 -13.85 18.48
CA ALA A 258 -4.05 -14.40 17.61
C ALA A 258 -2.78 -13.54 17.63
N LEU A 259 -2.92 -12.23 17.44
CA LEU A 259 -1.79 -11.29 17.54
C LEU A 259 -1.15 -11.26 18.93
N ALA A 260 -1.95 -11.39 20.00
CA ALA A 260 -1.44 -11.47 21.36
C ALA A 260 -0.62 -12.75 21.60
N ALA A 261 -1.06 -13.87 21.05
CA ALA A 261 -0.33 -15.14 21.12
C ALA A 261 1.00 -15.06 20.38
N GLU A 262 0.99 -14.56 19.14
CA GLU A 262 2.19 -14.34 18.31
C GLU A 262 3.20 -13.42 19.00
N VAL A 263 2.80 -12.22 19.40
CA VAL A 263 3.65 -11.26 20.11
C VAL A 263 4.12 -11.82 21.47
N GLY A 264 3.30 -12.67 22.10
CA GLY A 264 3.66 -13.36 23.34
C GLY A 264 4.84 -14.29 23.16
N VAL A 265 4.85 -15.12 22.11
CA VAL A 265 5.97 -16.00 21.76
C VAL A 265 7.21 -15.20 21.41
N LEU A 266 7.11 -14.19 20.54
CA LEU A 266 8.25 -13.35 20.15
C LEU A 266 8.92 -12.71 21.38
N ARG A 267 8.13 -12.21 22.33
CA ARG A 267 8.66 -11.65 23.58
C ARG A 267 9.33 -12.70 24.49
N GLY A 268 8.87 -13.94 24.44
CA GLY A 268 9.51 -15.07 25.13
C GLY A 268 10.93 -15.33 24.62
N HIS A 269 11.20 -15.00 23.36
CA HIS A 269 12.46 -15.22 22.68
C HIS A 269 13.18 -13.91 22.29
N SER A 270 13.13 -12.89 23.13
CA SER A 270 13.70 -11.54 22.90
C SER A 270 15.21 -11.52 22.65
N GLY A 271 15.92 -12.64 22.87
CA GLY A 271 17.35 -12.79 22.50
C GLY A 271 17.59 -13.31 21.09
N THR A 272 16.54 -13.59 20.31
CA THR A 272 16.59 -14.12 18.95
C THR A 272 16.02 -13.05 18.00
N PRO A 273 16.87 -12.19 17.40
CA PRO A 273 16.40 -11.07 16.57
C PRO A 273 15.68 -11.58 15.33
N VAL A 274 14.57 -10.90 14.99
CA VAL A 274 13.74 -11.16 13.81
C VAL A 274 13.45 -9.86 13.07
N ASP A 275 13.03 -10.00 11.82
CA ASP A 275 12.48 -8.90 11.03
C ASP A 275 10.95 -8.86 11.15
N LEU A 276 10.42 -7.73 11.58
CA LEU A 276 8.99 -7.52 11.77
C LEU A 276 8.41 -6.69 10.62
N GLN A 277 7.52 -7.30 9.85
CA GLN A 277 6.77 -6.64 8.79
C GLN A 277 5.36 -6.30 9.31
N VAL A 278 5.28 -5.23 10.10
CA VAL A 278 4.05 -4.82 10.78
C VAL A 278 3.18 -3.99 9.87
N THR A 279 1.94 -4.43 9.61
CA THR A 279 0.98 -3.64 8.84
C THR A 279 0.46 -2.47 9.68
N PRO A 280 0.72 -1.19 9.28
CA PRO A 280 0.36 -0.03 10.11
C PRO A 280 -1.13 0.11 10.39
N GLN A 281 -2.01 -0.27 9.45
CA GLN A 281 -3.46 -0.30 9.66
C GLN A 281 -3.88 -1.27 10.78
N THR A 282 -3.17 -2.38 10.94
CA THR A 282 -3.39 -3.31 12.06
C THR A 282 -3.07 -2.64 13.40
N VAL A 283 -2.00 -1.85 13.46
CA VAL A 283 -1.64 -1.07 14.66
C VAL A 283 -2.70 0.00 14.95
N ASP A 284 -3.13 0.78 13.95
CA ASP A 284 -4.24 1.74 14.09
C ASP A 284 -5.52 1.06 14.65
N ALA A 285 -5.85 -0.12 14.13
CA ALA A 285 -7.01 -0.88 14.55
C ALA A 285 -6.87 -1.44 15.98
N LEU A 286 -5.67 -1.86 16.40
CA LEU A 286 -5.36 -2.26 17.77
C LEU A 286 -5.49 -1.09 18.74
N VAL A 287 -4.96 0.08 18.40
CA VAL A 287 -5.07 1.32 19.18
C VAL A 287 -6.54 1.70 19.35
N ALA A 288 -7.32 1.67 18.27
CA ALA A 288 -8.75 1.93 18.31
C ALA A 288 -9.50 0.97 19.23
N THR A 289 -9.16 -0.34 19.16
CA THR A 289 -9.73 -1.39 20.01
C THR A 289 -9.33 -1.18 21.46
N GLY A 290 -8.09 -0.79 21.72
CA GLY A 290 -7.53 -0.53 23.05
C GLY A 290 -8.10 0.71 23.72
N SER A 291 -8.44 1.74 22.92
CA SER A 291 -8.99 3.01 23.42
C SER A 291 -10.48 2.92 23.77
N GLY A 292 -11.14 1.81 23.49
CA GLY A 292 -12.57 1.62 23.72
C GLY A 292 -13.39 2.58 22.89
N GLY A 293 -13.20 2.59 21.56
CA GLY A 293 -13.89 3.46 20.61
C GLY A 293 -15.38 3.56 20.91
N GLY A 294 -15.75 4.58 21.66
CA GLY A 294 -17.04 4.78 22.25
C GLY A 294 -18.09 4.99 21.18
N GLY A 295 -18.87 3.96 20.94
CA GLY A 295 -20.18 4.11 20.38
C GLY A 295 -21.05 4.86 21.36
N SER A 296 -21.04 6.21 21.33
CA SER A 296 -22.11 7.01 21.90
C SER A 296 -23.34 6.85 21.01
N GLY A 297 -24.06 5.78 21.22
CA GLY A 297 -25.27 5.46 20.51
C GLY A 297 -26.32 4.94 21.46
N GLY A 298 -27.25 5.78 21.86
CA GLY A 298 -28.53 5.37 22.43
C GLY A 298 -28.58 5.29 23.96
N GLY A 299 -29.17 6.31 24.57
CA GLY A 299 -29.61 6.32 25.94
C GLY A 299 -30.55 5.14 26.23
N GLY A 300 -30.07 4.20 26.98
CA GLY A 300 -30.81 3.17 27.62
C GLY A 300 -30.36 3.12 29.08
N SER A 301 -31.08 3.80 29.95
CA SER A 301 -30.94 3.73 31.39
C SER A 301 -31.34 2.35 31.84
N GLY A 302 -30.42 1.53 32.31
CA GLY A 302 -30.76 0.30 33.03
C GLY A 302 -29.58 -0.65 33.18
N GLY A 303 -29.00 -0.75 34.35
CA GLY A 303 -28.19 -1.86 34.85
C GLY A 303 -26.72 -1.54 35.02
N GLY A 304 -26.27 -1.38 36.24
CA GLY A 304 -24.90 -1.24 36.68
C GLY A 304 -24.05 -2.42 36.22
N GLY A 305 -23.18 -2.18 35.21
CA GLY A 305 -22.17 -3.06 34.72
C GLY A 305 -20.93 -2.21 34.44
N SER A 306 -19.93 -2.39 35.28
CA SER A 306 -18.64 -1.73 35.30
C SER A 306 -17.95 -1.71 33.96
N GLY A 307 -17.55 -0.52 33.49
CA GLY A 307 -16.34 -0.30 32.75
C GLY A 307 -16.45 -0.44 31.24
N SER A 308 -16.68 0.67 30.54
CA SER A 308 -16.22 0.91 29.16
C SER A 308 -14.68 1.08 29.14
N GLY A 309 -13.95 0.10 29.64
CA GLY A 309 -12.51 0.00 29.49
C GLY A 309 -12.22 -0.62 28.14
N GLY A 310 -11.46 0.06 27.28
CA GLY A 310 -10.96 -0.51 26.04
C GLY A 310 -10.21 -1.83 26.26
N SER A 311 -10.04 -2.63 25.21
CA SER A 311 -9.45 -3.96 25.29
C SER A 311 -8.01 -3.91 25.82
N ALA A 312 -7.79 -4.42 27.03
CA ALA A 312 -6.44 -4.56 27.60
C ALA A 312 -5.51 -5.43 26.72
N PRO A 313 -5.98 -6.56 26.14
CA PRO A 313 -5.16 -7.34 25.21
C PRO A 313 -4.68 -6.55 24.01
N ALA A 314 -5.50 -5.73 23.40
CA ALA A 314 -5.09 -4.93 22.23
C ALA A 314 -3.97 -3.94 22.59
N ARG A 315 -4.07 -3.27 23.74
CA ARG A 315 -2.97 -2.41 24.24
C ARG A 315 -1.71 -3.22 24.54
N ALA A 316 -1.83 -4.40 25.09
CA ALA A 316 -0.70 -5.27 25.38
C ALA A 316 0.04 -5.71 24.12
N VAL A 317 -0.68 -5.94 23.00
CA VAL A 317 -0.06 -6.23 21.70
C VAL A 317 0.78 -5.04 21.22
N VAL A 318 0.21 -3.81 21.19
CA VAL A 318 0.95 -2.61 20.76
C VAL A 318 2.19 -2.38 21.61
N SER A 319 2.05 -2.43 22.95
CA SER A 319 3.21 -2.28 23.85
C SER A 319 4.22 -3.41 23.71
N GLY A 320 3.74 -4.63 23.38
CA GLY A 320 4.60 -5.78 23.09
C GLY A 320 5.45 -5.58 21.85
N LEU A 321 4.82 -5.11 20.75
CA LEU A 321 5.53 -4.78 19.50
C LEU A 321 6.56 -3.67 19.71
N ALA A 322 6.18 -2.60 20.44
CA ALA A 322 7.13 -1.53 20.77
C ALA A 322 8.32 -2.05 21.57
N ALA A 323 8.10 -2.98 22.52
CA ALA A 323 9.18 -3.59 23.30
C ALA A 323 10.10 -4.49 22.45
N LEU A 324 9.56 -5.25 21.50
CA LEU A 324 10.34 -6.07 20.57
C LEU A 324 11.26 -5.20 19.71
N VAL A 325 10.71 -4.15 19.10
CA VAL A 325 11.50 -3.21 18.28
C VAL A 325 12.55 -2.47 19.10
N ALA A 326 12.25 -2.11 20.36
CA ALA A 326 13.23 -1.53 21.27
C ALA A 326 14.31 -2.55 21.70
N GLY A 327 13.95 -3.84 21.73
CA GLY A 327 14.82 -4.96 22.11
C GLY A 327 15.84 -5.39 21.05
N GLY A 328 15.71 -4.91 19.81
CA GLY A 328 16.66 -5.21 18.72
C GLY A 328 16.04 -5.86 17.48
N ASP A 329 14.73 -6.18 17.49
CA ASP A 329 14.03 -6.63 16.31
C ASP A 329 13.97 -5.51 15.27
N GLN A 330 14.13 -5.86 14.00
CA GLN A 330 14.11 -4.89 12.93
C GLN A 330 12.68 -4.62 12.47
N LEU A 331 12.26 -3.36 12.53
CA LEU A 331 11.00 -2.92 11.92
C LEU A 331 11.23 -2.61 10.45
N LEU A 332 10.64 -3.41 9.56
CA LEU A 332 10.73 -3.24 8.11
C LEU A 332 9.73 -2.21 7.58
N PRO A 333 10.07 -1.49 6.50
CA PRO A 333 9.15 -0.59 5.84
C PRO A 333 8.03 -1.37 5.16
N THR A 334 6.80 -0.90 5.32
CA THR A 334 5.60 -1.49 4.73
C THR A 334 4.65 -0.42 4.21
N THR A 335 3.72 -0.80 3.37
CA THR A 335 2.57 0.05 3.01
C THR A 335 1.57 0.11 4.17
N TYR A 336 0.78 1.19 4.24
CA TYR A 336 -0.23 1.37 5.32
C TYR A 336 -1.22 0.21 5.40
N VAL A 337 -1.63 -0.36 4.26
CA VAL A 337 -2.40 -1.59 4.13
C VAL A 337 -1.70 -2.54 3.15
N ALA A 338 -2.01 -3.83 3.21
CA ALA A 338 -1.54 -4.79 2.21
C ALA A 338 -2.02 -4.36 0.81
N THR A 339 -1.09 -4.10 -0.10
CA THR A 339 -1.38 -3.67 -1.47
C THR A 339 -0.48 -4.40 -2.48
N SER A 340 -1.00 -4.62 -3.68
CA SER A 340 -0.17 -5.04 -4.81
C SER A 340 0.49 -3.81 -5.46
N LEU A 341 1.77 -3.59 -5.22
CA LEU A 341 2.50 -2.46 -5.77
C LEU A 341 2.45 -2.40 -7.31
N PRO A 342 2.64 -3.51 -8.05
CA PRO A 342 2.49 -3.50 -9.50
C PRO A 342 1.06 -3.18 -9.97
N SER A 343 0.03 -3.57 -9.20
CA SER A 343 -1.36 -3.21 -9.54
C SER A 343 -1.63 -1.71 -9.41
N LEU A 344 -1.02 -1.05 -8.41
CA LEU A 344 -1.09 0.40 -8.25
C LEU A 344 -0.36 1.11 -9.39
N GLU A 345 0.85 0.66 -9.75
CA GLU A 345 1.60 1.20 -10.88
C GLU A 345 0.84 1.04 -12.21
N ALA A 346 0.36 -0.16 -12.51
CA ALA A 346 -0.43 -0.43 -13.72
C ALA A 346 -1.73 0.39 -13.79
N ALA A 347 -2.25 0.83 -12.65
CA ALA A 347 -3.42 1.67 -12.52
C ALA A 347 -3.11 3.17 -12.61
N GLY A 348 -1.84 3.58 -12.76
CA GLY A 348 -1.41 4.98 -12.72
C GLY A 348 -1.45 5.60 -11.31
N LEU A 349 -1.43 4.77 -10.27
CA LEU A 349 -1.45 5.16 -8.86
C LEU A 349 -0.06 5.07 -8.21
N GLY A 350 1.03 5.16 -8.97
CA GLY A 350 2.39 5.05 -8.45
C GLY A 350 2.71 6.05 -7.34
N SER A 351 2.18 7.27 -7.40
CA SER A 351 2.32 8.25 -6.32
C SER A 351 1.65 7.83 -5.01
N GLU A 352 0.68 6.93 -5.05
CA GLU A 352 0.02 6.42 -3.85
C GLU A 352 0.93 5.47 -3.07
N ILE A 353 1.87 4.77 -3.72
CA ILE A 353 2.86 3.92 -3.04
C ILE A 353 3.64 4.74 -2.01
N ALA A 354 4.14 5.90 -2.41
CA ALA A 354 4.84 6.80 -1.48
C ALA A 354 3.95 7.28 -0.32
N ARG A 355 2.66 7.53 -0.60
CA ARG A 355 1.68 7.91 0.44
C ARG A 355 1.38 6.77 1.40
N GLN A 356 1.20 5.55 0.87
CA GLN A 356 1.02 4.33 1.66
C GLN A 356 2.19 4.16 2.64
N VAL A 357 3.43 4.25 2.15
CA VAL A 357 4.66 4.09 2.94
C VAL A 357 4.80 5.22 3.96
N SER A 358 4.63 6.48 3.55
CA SER A 358 4.79 7.62 4.47
C SER A 358 3.73 7.65 5.57
N THR A 359 2.47 7.33 5.23
CA THR A 359 1.40 7.22 6.23
C THR A 359 1.66 6.05 7.17
N GLY A 360 2.09 4.91 6.62
CA GLY A 360 2.47 3.74 7.41
C GLY A 360 3.59 4.05 8.40
N SER A 361 4.68 4.66 7.93
CA SER A 361 5.80 5.06 8.78
C SER A 361 5.38 6.03 9.90
N THR A 362 4.48 6.97 9.59
CA THR A 362 3.96 7.92 10.59
C THR A 362 3.18 7.20 11.70
N VAL A 363 2.35 6.21 11.34
CA VAL A 363 1.60 5.41 12.32
C VAL A 363 2.54 4.58 13.19
N LEU A 364 3.50 3.88 12.56
CA LEU A 364 4.46 3.05 13.30
C LEU A 364 5.35 3.90 14.23
N ASP A 365 5.77 5.08 13.79
CA ASP A 365 6.54 6.00 14.64
C ASP A 365 5.71 6.49 15.83
N ALA A 366 4.45 6.86 15.62
CA ALA A 366 3.58 7.34 16.67
C ALA A 366 3.29 6.27 17.74
N GLU A 367 3.10 5.01 17.34
CA GLU A 367 2.59 3.96 18.21
C GLU A 367 3.70 2.98 18.71
N LEU A 368 4.72 2.75 17.90
CA LEU A 368 5.85 1.88 18.25
C LEU A 368 7.13 2.65 18.60
N HIS A 369 7.10 3.99 18.50
CA HIS A 369 8.22 4.89 18.77
C HIS A 369 9.47 4.57 17.94
N ARG A 370 9.25 4.12 16.71
CA ARG A 370 10.31 3.75 15.77
C ARG A 370 9.91 3.99 14.32
N VAL A 371 10.73 4.75 13.61
CA VAL A 371 10.60 4.91 12.17
C VAL A 371 11.24 3.70 11.48
N PRO A 372 10.51 2.98 10.60
CA PRO A 372 11.12 1.91 9.80
C PRO A 372 12.25 2.42 8.91
N GLY A 373 13.35 1.67 8.84
CA GLY A 373 14.45 1.98 7.92
C GLY A 373 14.04 1.73 6.46
N THR A 374 14.32 2.67 5.55
CA THR A 374 13.94 2.56 4.14
C THR A 374 14.95 1.83 3.26
N SER A 375 16.11 1.50 3.78
CA SER A 375 17.21 0.90 2.99
C SER A 375 17.01 -0.58 2.66
N THR A 376 16.37 -1.35 3.55
CA THR A 376 16.15 -2.80 3.43
C THR A 376 14.66 -3.08 3.30
N TRP A 377 14.26 -3.72 2.20
CA TRP A 377 12.88 -4.09 1.92
C TRP A 377 12.76 -5.60 1.74
N VAL A 378 11.72 -6.16 2.28
CA VAL A 378 11.28 -7.54 2.01
C VAL A 378 10.01 -7.47 1.17
N VAL A 379 10.02 -8.10 0.00
CA VAL A 379 8.89 -8.11 -0.93
C VAL A 379 8.51 -9.56 -1.20
N ASP A 380 7.37 -9.95 -0.70
CA ASP A 380 6.81 -11.30 -0.79
C ASP A 380 5.83 -11.49 -1.96
N GLY A 381 5.52 -10.39 -2.67
CA GLY A 381 4.60 -10.34 -3.80
C GLY A 381 5.29 -10.16 -5.15
N PRO A 382 4.51 -10.20 -6.25
CA PRO A 382 5.04 -9.94 -7.59
C PRO A 382 5.66 -8.55 -7.67
N LEU A 383 6.81 -8.45 -8.34
CA LEU A 383 7.56 -7.22 -8.53
C LEU A 383 7.87 -7.04 -10.01
N ASP A 384 7.74 -5.81 -10.53
CA ASP A 384 8.14 -5.44 -11.87
C ASP A 384 9.22 -4.34 -11.86
N ALA A 385 9.80 -4.06 -13.01
CA ALA A 385 10.87 -3.09 -13.13
C ALA A 385 10.43 -1.66 -12.76
N THR A 386 9.17 -1.32 -12.97
CA THR A 386 8.61 0.00 -12.65
C THR A 386 8.46 0.17 -11.15
N THR A 387 7.86 -0.82 -10.50
CA THR A 387 7.71 -0.86 -9.04
C THR A 387 9.08 -0.86 -8.35
N LEU A 388 10.05 -1.61 -8.91
CA LEU A 388 11.42 -1.63 -8.40
C LEU A 388 12.07 -0.24 -8.46
N ALA A 389 11.83 0.53 -9.53
CA ALA A 389 12.33 1.90 -9.63
C ALA A 389 11.67 2.82 -8.57
N VAL A 390 10.39 2.61 -8.25
CA VAL A 390 9.70 3.34 -7.17
C VAL A 390 10.31 3.02 -5.83
N LEU A 391 10.54 1.73 -5.50
CA LEU A 391 11.18 1.33 -4.24
C LEU A 391 12.59 1.93 -4.11
N ALA A 392 13.39 1.91 -5.20
CA ALA A 392 14.71 2.57 -5.22
C ALA A 392 14.59 4.08 -4.98
N GLY A 393 13.55 4.73 -5.55
CA GLY A 393 13.23 6.14 -5.29
C GLY A 393 12.82 6.43 -3.85
N LEU A 394 12.28 5.45 -3.13
CA LEU A 394 11.96 5.51 -1.70
C LEU A 394 13.17 5.22 -0.80
N GLY A 395 14.34 4.91 -1.38
CA GLY A 395 15.59 4.71 -0.66
C GLY A 395 15.99 3.25 -0.48
N ALA A 396 15.32 2.30 -1.15
CA ALA A 396 15.73 0.89 -1.13
C ALA A 396 17.12 0.70 -1.75
N THR A 397 18.00 0.04 -1.03
CA THR A 397 19.35 -0.36 -1.47
C THR A 397 19.55 -1.87 -1.36
N HIS A 398 18.79 -2.51 -0.46
CA HIS A 398 18.80 -3.94 -0.20
C HIS A 398 17.39 -4.51 -0.32
N LEU A 399 17.28 -5.66 -0.98
CA LEU A 399 16.00 -6.34 -1.19
C LEU A 399 16.10 -7.80 -0.80
N VAL A 400 15.10 -8.31 -0.12
CA VAL A 400 14.84 -9.74 0.00
C VAL A 400 13.67 -10.07 -0.90
N LEU A 401 13.87 -10.98 -1.86
CA LEU A 401 12.88 -11.39 -2.86
C LEU A 401 12.77 -12.91 -2.91
N PRO A 402 11.62 -13.48 -3.28
CA PRO A 402 11.51 -14.89 -3.62
C PRO A 402 12.54 -15.27 -4.70
N SER A 403 13.13 -16.45 -4.59
CA SER A 403 14.16 -16.94 -5.54
C SER A 403 13.68 -16.98 -6.98
N ASP A 404 12.39 -17.29 -7.19
CA ASP A 404 11.72 -17.37 -8.49
C ASP A 404 11.58 -16.02 -9.21
N ASP A 405 11.58 -14.92 -8.47
CA ASP A 405 11.54 -13.58 -9.07
C ASP A 405 12.89 -13.15 -9.65
N LEU A 406 13.92 -13.98 -9.48
CA LEU A 406 15.28 -13.69 -9.91
C LEU A 406 15.78 -14.70 -10.95
N SER A 407 16.53 -14.21 -11.96
CA SER A 407 17.13 -15.08 -12.97
C SER A 407 17.99 -16.18 -12.34
N ALA A 408 18.05 -17.34 -12.97
CA ALA A 408 18.84 -18.47 -12.50
C ALA A 408 20.32 -18.10 -12.25
N LEU A 409 20.91 -18.75 -11.26
CA LEU A 409 22.34 -18.63 -10.96
C LEU A 409 23.19 -19.26 -12.03
N PRO A 410 24.43 -18.79 -12.26
CA PRO A 410 25.40 -19.49 -13.08
C PRO A 410 25.59 -20.95 -12.64
N GLY A 411 25.68 -21.89 -13.59
CA GLY A 411 25.80 -23.31 -13.29
C GLY A 411 26.96 -23.69 -12.36
N SER A 412 28.03 -22.92 -12.34
CA SER A 412 29.17 -23.10 -11.43
C SER A 412 28.84 -22.82 -9.95
N LEU A 413 27.70 -22.23 -9.65
CA LEU A 413 27.23 -21.93 -8.28
C LEU A 413 26.07 -22.84 -7.85
N GLN A 414 25.71 -23.82 -8.66
CA GLN A 414 24.58 -24.74 -8.40
C GLN A 414 24.96 -26.03 -7.65
N GLY A 415 26.23 -26.20 -7.26
CA GLY A 415 26.71 -27.41 -6.61
C GLY A 415 26.41 -27.50 -5.11
N THR A 416 26.08 -26.38 -4.46
CA THR A 416 25.67 -26.27 -3.06
C THR A 416 24.53 -25.28 -2.97
N THR A 417 23.77 -25.31 -1.89
CA THR A 417 22.71 -24.31 -1.64
C THR A 417 23.34 -22.92 -1.69
N PHE A 418 22.77 -22.03 -2.48
CA PHE A 418 23.26 -20.68 -2.61
C PHE A 418 22.72 -19.82 -1.44
N ALA A 419 23.61 -19.28 -0.66
CA ALA A 419 23.30 -18.57 0.58
C ALA A 419 24.21 -17.34 0.73
N ALA A 420 24.03 -16.36 -0.15
CA ALA A 420 24.75 -15.09 -0.13
C ALA A 420 24.06 -14.03 -1.01
N PRO A 421 24.15 -12.75 -0.68
CA PRO A 421 23.61 -11.67 -1.51
C PRO A 421 24.24 -11.62 -2.91
N THR A 422 23.45 -11.17 -3.87
CA THR A 422 23.84 -10.92 -5.27
C THR A 422 23.52 -9.48 -5.68
N GLN A 423 23.94 -9.05 -6.87
CA GLN A 423 23.58 -7.75 -7.41
C GLN A 423 22.40 -7.86 -8.38
N LEU A 424 21.36 -7.08 -8.13
CA LEU A 424 20.24 -6.88 -9.05
C LEU A 424 20.52 -5.66 -9.94
N THR A 425 20.60 -5.89 -11.25
CA THR A 425 20.78 -4.79 -12.20
C THR A 425 19.41 -4.24 -12.60
N THR A 426 19.21 -2.93 -12.40
CA THR A 426 18.00 -2.19 -12.73
C THR A 426 18.29 -1.04 -13.69
N SER A 427 17.26 -0.44 -14.28
CA SER A 427 17.39 0.79 -15.08
C SER A 427 17.84 2.00 -14.25
N SER A 428 17.56 2.00 -12.94
CA SER A 428 17.91 3.09 -12.02
C SER A 428 19.25 2.91 -11.31
N GLY A 429 19.94 1.77 -11.52
CA GLY A 429 21.21 1.49 -10.84
C GLY A 429 21.35 0.03 -10.41
N ARG A 430 22.11 -0.19 -9.34
CA ARG A 430 22.34 -1.53 -8.79
C ARG A 430 21.79 -1.59 -7.37
N LEU A 431 21.08 -2.66 -7.06
CA LEU A 431 20.61 -2.99 -5.73
C LEU A 431 21.27 -4.29 -5.28
N THR A 432 21.44 -4.47 -4.01
CA THR A 432 21.86 -5.75 -3.44
C THR A 432 20.62 -6.57 -3.14
N VAL A 433 20.61 -7.84 -3.55
CA VAL A 433 19.43 -8.71 -3.35
C VAL A 433 19.85 -10.02 -2.72
N GLU A 434 19.09 -10.43 -1.70
CA GLU A 434 19.10 -11.78 -1.14
C GLU A 434 17.88 -12.53 -1.66
N ALA A 435 18.11 -13.74 -2.15
CA ALA A 435 17.03 -14.62 -2.60
C ALA A 435 16.50 -15.42 -1.41
N ALA A 436 15.24 -15.23 -1.03
CA ALA A 436 14.59 -16.10 -0.06
C ALA A 436 14.53 -17.53 -0.61
N ASP A 437 14.93 -18.48 0.22
CA ASP A 437 15.05 -19.87 -0.19
C ASP A 437 13.69 -20.58 -0.21
N GLU A 438 13.26 -21.08 -1.37
CA GLU A 438 11.96 -21.73 -1.56
C GLU A 438 11.81 -23.06 -0.83
N GLY A 439 12.88 -23.82 -0.70
CA GLY A 439 12.81 -25.11 0.00
C GLY A 439 12.42 -24.91 1.46
N LEU A 440 12.96 -23.86 2.12
CA LEU A 440 12.61 -23.53 3.49
C LEU A 440 11.13 -23.15 3.65
N LEU A 441 10.48 -22.65 2.59
CA LEU A 441 9.05 -22.30 2.63
C LEU A 441 8.14 -23.54 2.83
N SER A 442 8.62 -24.71 2.47
CA SER A 442 7.86 -25.95 2.59
C SER A 442 7.49 -26.31 4.04
N HIS A 443 8.22 -25.78 5.02
CA HIS A 443 7.97 -26.02 6.45
C HIS A 443 6.87 -25.11 7.02
N PHE A 444 6.52 -24.02 6.37
CA PHE A 444 5.46 -23.08 6.80
C PHE A 444 4.09 -23.60 6.35
N THR A 445 3.59 -24.61 7.05
CA THR A 445 2.32 -25.26 6.73
C THR A 445 1.19 -24.81 7.66
N SER A 446 -0.03 -24.82 7.15
CA SER A 446 -1.22 -24.62 7.98
C SER A 446 -1.77 -25.97 8.41
N GLY A 447 -1.62 -26.30 9.70
CA GLY A 447 -2.01 -27.59 10.25
C GLY A 447 -0.86 -28.60 10.20
N GLY A 448 -1.10 -29.82 10.71
CA GLY A 448 -0.06 -30.81 10.88
C GLY A 448 0.63 -30.69 12.26
N ASP A 449 1.77 -31.38 12.40
CA ASP A 449 2.62 -31.31 13.58
C ASP A 449 3.55 -30.10 13.45
N GLN A 450 3.18 -28.99 14.09
CA GLN A 450 3.88 -27.71 13.99
C GLN A 450 5.25 -27.71 14.66
N VAL A 451 5.39 -28.47 15.76
CA VAL A 451 6.71 -28.67 16.41
C VAL A 451 7.65 -29.43 15.49
N LEU A 452 7.15 -30.51 14.86
CA LEU A 452 7.92 -31.27 13.88
C LEU A 452 8.33 -30.40 12.67
N ALA A 453 7.43 -29.61 12.15
CA ALA A 453 7.73 -28.69 11.04
C ALA A 453 8.82 -27.68 11.42
N GLY A 454 8.77 -27.11 12.63
CA GLY A 454 9.79 -26.21 13.16
C GLY A 454 11.16 -26.90 13.30
N GLN A 455 11.18 -28.11 13.82
CA GLN A 455 12.43 -28.88 13.95
C GLN A 455 13.02 -29.30 12.59
N GLN A 456 12.17 -29.61 11.61
CA GLN A 456 12.62 -29.89 10.25
C GLN A 456 13.20 -28.66 9.57
N LEU A 457 12.62 -27.45 9.76
CA LEU A 457 13.20 -26.18 9.30
C LEU A 457 14.60 -25.96 9.90
N LEU A 458 14.76 -26.14 11.21
CA LEU A 458 16.05 -25.98 11.90
C LEU A 458 17.09 -26.98 11.41
N ALA A 459 16.70 -28.25 11.17
CA ALA A 459 17.58 -29.27 10.62
C ALA A 459 17.99 -28.95 9.17
N GLU A 460 17.10 -28.39 8.35
CA GLU A 460 17.43 -27.97 6.98
C GLU A 460 18.36 -26.76 6.96
N LEU A 461 18.18 -25.77 7.85
CA LEU A 461 19.13 -24.68 8.05
C LEU A 461 20.52 -25.19 8.46
N ALA A 462 20.57 -26.19 9.37
CA ALA A 462 21.82 -26.85 9.73
C ALA A 462 22.45 -27.58 8.52
N MET A 463 21.66 -28.22 7.66
CA MET A 463 22.16 -28.82 6.40
C MET A 463 22.82 -27.75 5.52
N ILE A 464 22.17 -26.61 5.32
CA ILE A 464 22.74 -25.51 4.53
C ILE A 464 24.10 -25.10 5.11
N GLN A 465 24.22 -24.94 6.42
CA GLN A 465 25.50 -24.61 7.06
C GLN A 465 26.55 -25.67 6.81
N LEU A 466 26.19 -26.93 6.97
CA LEU A 466 27.10 -28.06 6.90
C LEU A 466 27.56 -28.44 5.49
N GLU A 467 26.88 -27.98 4.43
CA GLU A 467 27.33 -28.09 3.04
C GLU A 467 28.64 -27.33 2.78
N ALA A 468 28.86 -26.17 3.45
CA ALA A 468 30.09 -25.37 3.27
C ALA A 468 30.46 -24.62 4.56
N PRO A 469 30.83 -25.33 5.65
CA PRO A 469 30.91 -24.76 6.99
C PRO A 469 32.01 -23.69 7.16
N ALA A 470 33.04 -23.71 6.30
CA ALA A 470 34.13 -22.73 6.35
C ALA A 470 33.81 -21.38 5.63
N GLN A 471 32.64 -21.25 5.03
CA GLN A 471 32.24 -20.02 4.33
C GLN A 471 31.27 -19.22 5.18
N GLN A 472 31.46 -17.88 5.26
CA GLN A 472 30.42 -16.98 5.78
C GLN A 472 29.26 -17.00 4.82
N ARG A 473 28.09 -17.39 5.29
CA ARG A 473 26.88 -17.58 4.50
C ARG A 473 25.69 -17.04 5.26
N GLY A 474 24.64 -16.65 4.55
CA GLY A 474 23.40 -16.17 5.13
C GLY A 474 22.21 -16.54 4.27
N VAL A 475 21.07 -16.76 4.89
CA VAL A 475 19.79 -17.03 4.24
C VAL A 475 18.70 -16.14 4.79
N ALA A 476 17.83 -15.68 3.91
CA ALA A 476 16.58 -15.04 4.29
C ALA A 476 15.45 -16.08 4.27
N VAL A 477 14.75 -16.17 5.37
CA VAL A 477 13.57 -17.03 5.54
C VAL A 477 12.34 -16.15 5.51
N LEU A 478 11.51 -16.33 4.47
CA LEU A 478 10.34 -15.52 4.22
C LEU A 478 9.11 -16.43 4.16
N PRO A 479 8.23 -16.45 5.18
CA PRO A 479 7.02 -17.26 5.15
C PRO A 479 6.12 -16.91 3.97
N PRO A 480 5.33 -17.87 3.43
CA PRO A 480 4.36 -17.55 2.39
C PRO A 480 3.34 -16.50 2.87
N PRO A 481 2.88 -15.57 2.00
CA PRO A 481 1.95 -14.49 2.39
C PRO A 481 0.62 -14.99 3.00
N SER A 482 0.22 -16.22 2.68
CA SER A 482 -1.00 -16.86 3.20
C SER A 482 -0.79 -17.63 4.52
N TRP A 483 0.46 -17.72 4.99
CA TRP A 483 0.74 -18.45 6.22
C TRP A 483 0.26 -17.65 7.44
N THR A 484 -0.38 -18.35 8.36
CA THR A 484 -0.79 -17.79 9.64
C THR A 484 0.16 -18.32 10.71
N PRO A 485 0.84 -17.45 11.49
CA PRO A 485 1.77 -17.87 12.53
C PRO A 485 1.13 -18.85 13.52
N ASP A 486 1.78 -20.00 13.72
CA ASP A 486 1.45 -20.97 14.75
C ASP A 486 2.43 -20.82 15.92
N THR A 487 1.91 -20.74 17.14
CA THR A 487 2.73 -20.48 18.34
C THR A 487 3.71 -21.59 18.64
N ALA A 488 3.32 -22.86 18.41
CA ALA A 488 4.22 -23.99 18.66
C ALA A 488 5.35 -24.06 17.63
N PHE A 489 5.06 -23.72 16.36
CA PHE A 489 6.08 -23.58 15.33
C PHE A 489 7.06 -22.45 15.66
N LEU A 490 6.54 -21.25 15.99
CA LEU A 490 7.38 -20.10 16.32
C LEU A 490 8.25 -20.34 17.55
N ASP A 491 7.65 -20.91 18.61
CA ASP A 491 8.38 -21.23 19.86
C ASP A 491 9.52 -22.21 19.57
N THR A 492 9.26 -23.26 18.74
CA THR A 492 10.26 -24.23 18.34
C THR A 492 11.39 -23.60 17.53
N VAL A 493 11.05 -22.77 16.52
CA VAL A 493 12.05 -22.18 15.62
C VAL A 493 12.91 -21.16 16.37
N LEU A 494 12.28 -20.23 17.10
CA LEU A 494 13.00 -19.18 17.82
C LEU A 494 13.84 -19.75 18.96
N GLY A 495 13.29 -20.72 19.70
CA GLY A 495 14.04 -21.44 20.73
C GLY A 495 15.22 -22.23 20.17
N GLY A 496 15.03 -22.88 18.99
CA GLY A 496 16.08 -23.62 18.33
C GLY A 496 17.17 -22.77 17.66
N LEU A 497 16.87 -21.50 17.32
CA LEU A 497 17.84 -20.52 16.84
C LEU A 497 18.64 -19.88 17.98
N HIS A 498 18.05 -19.78 19.16
CA HIS A 498 18.70 -19.15 20.31
C HIS A 498 19.95 -19.94 20.73
N ASP A 499 21.09 -19.26 20.82
CA ASP A 499 22.39 -19.86 21.18
C ASP A 499 22.79 -21.11 20.41
N ASN A 500 22.24 -21.29 19.18
CA ASN A 500 22.54 -22.43 18.35
C ASN A 500 24.02 -22.44 17.92
N PRO A 501 24.72 -23.59 17.98
CA PRO A 501 26.13 -23.65 17.61
C PRO A 501 26.43 -23.54 16.12
N LEU A 502 25.42 -23.79 15.23
CA LEU A 502 25.55 -23.77 13.77
C LEU A 502 24.87 -22.56 13.13
N LEU A 503 23.86 -22.00 13.79
CA LEU A 503 22.97 -20.97 13.25
C LEU A 503 23.09 -19.70 14.07
N GLN A 504 23.06 -18.54 13.39
CA GLN A 504 23.10 -17.22 14.00
C GLN A 504 21.88 -16.42 13.54
N PRO A 505 20.87 -16.22 14.41
CA PRO A 505 19.77 -15.35 14.05
C PRO A 505 20.27 -13.91 13.92
N VAL A 506 19.91 -13.26 12.82
CA VAL A 506 20.28 -11.87 12.50
C VAL A 506 19.10 -11.17 11.85
N THR A 507 19.12 -9.84 11.84
CA THR A 507 18.16 -9.07 11.05
C THR A 507 18.59 -9.02 9.57
N ALA A 508 17.66 -8.76 8.65
CA ALA A 508 17.98 -8.64 7.22
C ALA A 508 19.04 -7.58 6.94
N THR A 509 19.01 -6.44 7.64
CA THR A 509 20.06 -5.42 7.53
C THR A 509 21.42 -5.94 8.03
N ALA A 510 21.43 -6.72 9.10
CA ALA A 510 22.65 -7.33 9.62
C ALA A 510 23.18 -8.41 8.66
N LEU A 511 22.31 -9.21 8.04
CA LEU A 511 22.68 -10.18 7.01
C LEU A 511 23.41 -9.51 5.84
N PHE A 512 22.85 -8.42 5.28
CA PHE A 512 23.51 -7.68 4.19
C PHE A 512 24.83 -7.04 4.60
N SER A 513 25.03 -6.78 5.88
CA SER A 513 26.29 -6.22 6.43
C SER A 513 27.31 -7.31 6.73
N GLY A 514 26.87 -8.50 7.19
CA GLY A 514 27.72 -9.62 7.61
C GLY A 514 28.15 -10.52 6.45
N VAL A 515 27.28 -10.71 5.45
CA VAL A 515 27.55 -11.61 4.33
C VAL A 515 27.90 -10.79 3.08
N ALA A 516 29.11 -11.01 2.57
CA ALA A 516 29.59 -10.31 1.39
C ALA A 516 28.83 -10.74 0.12
N VAL A 517 28.60 -9.77 -0.79
CA VAL A 517 28.02 -10.05 -2.11
C VAL A 517 28.88 -11.10 -2.83
N LYS A 518 28.24 -12.15 -3.32
CA LYS A 518 28.92 -13.24 -4.02
C LYS A 518 29.61 -12.74 -5.27
N THR A 519 30.89 -13.14 -5.45
CA THR A 519 31.68 -12.83 -6.64
C THR A 519 32.00 -14.09 -7.43
N LEU A 520 32.10 -13.94 -8.75
CA LEU A 520 32.57 -14.98 -9.67
C LEU A 520 33.62 -14.36 -10.59
N GLY A 521 34.83 -14.90 -10.61
CA GLY A 521 35.94 -14.32 -11.36
C GLY A 521 36.30 -12.88 -10.97
N GLY A 522 36.07 -12.50 -9.69
CA GLY A 522 36.33 -11.16 -9.16
C GLY A 522 35.25 -10.12 -9.41
N ALA A 523 34.18 -10.48 -10.15
CA ALA A 523 33.03 -9.60 -10.38
C ALA A 523 31.83 -10.06 -9.53
N PRO A 524 30.99 -9.14 -9.01
CA PRO A 524 29.78 -9.51 -8.32
C PRO A 524 28.84 -10.32 -9.24
N VAL A 525 28.23 -11.37 -8.67
CA VAL A 525 27.20 -12.16 -9.37
C VAL A 525 25.99 -11.26 -9.61
N ALA A 526 25.68 -11.02 -10.89
CA ALA A 526 24.54 -10.19 -11.27
C ALA A 526 23.34 -11.07 -11.63
N ARG A 527 22.20 -10.74 -11.04
CA ARG A 527 20.88 -11.33 -11.37
C ARG A 527 19.98 -10.26 -11.98
N ARG A 528 18.91 -10.71 -12.62
CA ARG A 528 17.88 -9.84 -13.20
C ARG A 528 16.53 -10.27 -12.63
N LEU A 529 15.63 -9.31 -12.53
CA LEU A 529 14.25 -9.60 -12.22
C LEU A 529 13.63 -10.40 -13.37
N VAL A 530 12.98 -11.51 -13.03
CA VAL A 530 12.25 -12.36 -13.98
C VAL A 530 10.79 -12.31 -13.58
N SER A 531 9.94 -11.77 -14.45
CA SER A 531 8.50 -11.74 -14.20
C SER A 531 7.92 -13.14 -14.47
N VAL A 532 7.93 -13.98 -13.46
CA VAL A 532 7.35 -15.36 -13.53
C VAL A 532 5.85 -15.33 -13.27
N ARG A 533 5.36 -14.29 -12.61
CA ARG A 533 3.95 -14.15 -12.24
C ARG A 533 3.22 -13.25 -13.25
N PRO A 534 1.94 -13.53 -13.54
CA PRO A 534 1.18 -12.64 -14.41
C PRO A 534 1.19 -11.21 -13.86
N VAL A 535 1.37 -10.25 -14.76
CA VAL A 535 1.29 -8.83 -14.41
C VAL A 535 -0.03 -8.60 -13.66
N ALA A 536 0.07 -8.00 -12.49
CA ALA A 536 -1.11 -7.73 -11.67
C ALA A 536 -2.12 -6.87 -12.46
N ALA A 537 -3.39 -7.26 -12.40
CA ALA A 537 -4.44 -6.50 -13.07
C ALA A 537 -4.53 -5.09 -12.46
N PRO A 538 -4.72 -4.05 -13.28
CA PRO A 538 -4.93 -2.69 -12.78
C PRO A 538 -6.11 -2.62 -11.82
N LEU A 539 -6.00 -1.79 -10.80
CA LEU A 539 -7.06 -1.60 -9.82
C LEU A 539 -8.31 -1.00 -10.49
N SER A 540 -9.42 -1.73 -10.47
CA SER A 540 -10.65 -1.37 -11.20
C SER A 540 -11.29 -0.02 -10.83
N SER A 541 -10.90 0.57 -9.69
CA SER A 541 -11.39 1.86 -9.18
C SER A 541 -10.36 3.00 -9.25
N ALA A 542 -9.28 2.82 -10.00
CA ALA A 542 -8.17 3.76 -10.05
C ALA A 542 -8.60 5.18 -10.42
N SER A 543 -9.43 5.34 -11.46
CA SER A 543 -9.91 6.67 -11.89
C SER A 543 -10.69 7.39 -10.79
N ALA A 544 -11.53 6.66 -10.04
CA ALA A 544 -12.29 7.24 -8.93
C ALA A 544 -11.39 7.63 -7.74
N ILE A 545 -10.32 6.86 -7.48
CA ILE A 545 -9.34 7.19 -6.45
C ILE A 545 -8.56 8.45 -6.85
N LEU A 546 -8.07 8.54 -8.10
CA LEU A 546 -7.37 9.71 -8.61
C LEU A 546 -8.24 10.97 -8.56
N GLU A 547 -9.50 10.86 -8.96
CA GLU A 547 -10.46 11.96 -8.86
C GLU A 547 -10.65 12.39 -7.40
N ALA A 548 -10.85 11.43 -6.49
CA ALA A 548 -11.02 11.71 -5.08
C ALA A 548 -9.76 12.37 -4.47
N ARG A 549 -8.57 11.94 -4.88
CA ARG A 549 -7.30 12.57 -4.44
C ARG A 549 -7.17 14.01 -4.91
N SER A 550 -7.44 14.26 -6.20
CA SER A 550 -7.40 15.61 -6.76
C SER A 550 -8.38 16.54 -6.02
N ARG A 551 -9.63 16.10 -5.83
CA ARG A 551 -10.64 16.87 -5.11
C ARG A 551 -10.31 17.06 -3.62
N LEU A 552 -9.66 16.07 -2.98
CA LEU A 552 -9.20 16.15 -1.59
C LEU A 552 -8.10 17.20 -1.42
N ALA A 553 -7.17 17.30 -2.37
CA ALA A 553 -6.15 18.35 -2.39
C ALA A 553 -6.81 19.74 -2.46
N GLY A 554 -7.80 19.92 -3.36
CA GLY A 554 -8.57 21.15 -3.45
C GLY A 554 -9.36 21.47 -2.18
N LEU A 555 -9.91 20.45 -1.51
CA LEU A 555 -10.56 20.66 -0.21
C LEU A 555 -9.58 21.21 0.84
N GLN A 556 -8.36 20.67 0.90
CA GLN A 556 -7.33 21.16 1.82
C GLN A 556 -6.94 22.62 1.53
N ALA A 557 -6.90 22.99 0.25
CA ALA A 557 -6.63 24.37 -0.15
C ALA A 557 -7.79 25.32 0.20
N VAL A 558 -9.05 24.84 0.09
CA VAL A 558 -10.24 25.64 0.48
C VAL A 558 -10.34 25.81 1.99
N VAL A 559 -10.08 24.74 2.76
CA VAL A 559 -10.27 24.71 4.22
C VAL A 559 -9.01 24.16 4.90
N PRO A 560 -7.93 24.95 5.04
CA PRO A 560 -6.69 24.49 5.70
C PRO A 560 -6.92 23.99 7.13
N ALA A 561 -7.86 24.58 7.86
CA ALA A 561 -8.21 24.16 9.23
C ALA A 561 -8.83 22.76 9.29
N ALA A 562 -9.33 22.22 8.17
CA ALA A 562 -9.87 20.85 8.10
C ALA A 562 -8.79 19.76 7.86
N ALA A 563 -7.52 20.06 8.07
CA ALA A 563 -6.43 19.09 7.87
C ALA A 563 -6.65 17.74 8.57
N PRO A 564 -7.14 17.64 9.83
CA PRO A 564 -7.45 16.35 10.45
C PRO A 564 -8.53 15.57 9.71
N THR A 565 -9.62 16.24 9.28
CA THR A 565 -10.68 15.60 8.47
C THR A 565 -10.14 15.14 7.12
N ALA A 566 -9.31 15.97 6.47
CA ALA A 566 -8.68 15.61 5.21
C ALA A 566 -7.72 14.42 5.35
N GLY A 567 -7.00 14.33 6.47
CA GLY A 567 -6.17 13.18 6.82
C GLY A 567 -6.99 11.88 6.94
N GLU A 568 -8.15 11.94 7.60
CA GLU A 568 -9.06 10.79 7.73
C GLU A 568 -9.67 10.40 6.37
N LEU A 569 -10.09 11.36 5.55
CA LEU A 569 -10.54 11.10 4.18
C LEU A 569 -9.43 10.49 3.33
N GLY A 570 -8.20 10.96 3.51
CA GLY A 570 -7.00 10.41 2.88
C GLY A 570 -6.73 8.97 3.27
N ARG A 571 -6.83 8.61 4.56
CA ARG A 571 -6.73 7.22 5.04
C ARG A 571 -7.79 6.31 4.43
N ARG A 572 -9.03 6.77 4.26
CA ARG A 572 -10.09 5.99 3.59
C ARG A 572 -9.77 5.67 2.14
N LEU A 573 -9.06 6.55 1.44
CA LEU A 573 -8.56 6.26 0.10
C LEU A 573 -7.44 5.22 0.13
N LEU A 574 -6.51 5.29 1.11
CA LEU A 574 -5.49 4.24 1.29
C LEU A 574 -6.12 2.87 1.58
N LEU A 575 -7.18 2.81 2.42
CA LEU A 575 -7.95 1.57 2.64
C LEU A 575 -8.60 1.05 1.34
N ALA A 576 -9.04 1.94 0.46
CA ALA A 576 -9.63 1.55 -0.83
C ALA A 576 -8.60 0.94 -1.81
N GLU A 577 -7.32 1.13 -1.58
CA GLU A 577 -6.22 0.58 -2.38
C GLU A 577 -5.80 -0.83 -1.92
N SER A 578 -6.29 -1.30 -0.76
CA SER A 578 -5.94 -2.61 -0.22
C SER A 578 -6.34 -3.76 -1.13
N SER A 579 -5.48 -4.79 -1.21
CA SER A 579 -5.77 -6.07 -1.85
C SER A 579 -6.91 -6.83 -1.18
N ASP A 580 -7.07 -6.65 0.14
CA ASP A 580 -8.06 -7.37 0.96
C ASP A 580 -9.47 -6.78 0.86
N VAL A 581 -9.60 -5.60 0.26
CA VAL A 581 -10.87 -4.89 0.14
C VAL A 581 -11.55 -5.22 -1.19
N GLY A 582 -12.70 -5.86 -1.13
CA GLY A 582 -13.49 -6.19 -2.31
C GLY A 582 -14.06 -4.95 -3.03
N PRO A 583 -14.40 -5.08 -4.34
CA PRO A 583 -14.78 -3.95 -5.19
C PRO A 583 -15.96 -3.13 -4.67
N GLY A 584 -16.98 -3.76 -4.07
CA GLY A 584 -18.13 -3.06 -3.49
C GLY A 584 -17.76 -2.19 -2.27
N SER A 585 -16.84 -2.66 -1.42
CA SER A 585 -16.36 -1.90 -0.26
C SER A 585 -15.44 -0.76 -0.69
N ARG A 586 -14.60 -0.99 -1.69
CA ARG A 586 -13.73 0.00 -2.32
C ARG A 586 -14.55 1.16 -2.90
N ALA A 587 -15.59 0.84 -3.67
CA ALA A 587 -16.50 1.85 -4.21
C ALA A 587 -17.21 2.65 -3.11
N ARG A 588 -17.63 2.02 -2.01
CA ARG A 588 -18.25 2.73 -0.86
C ARG A 588 -17.27 3.68 -0.17
N LEU A 589 -16.02 3.28 0.03
CA LEU A 589 -14.98 4.14 0.61
C LEU A 589 -14.76 5.38 -0.26
N THR A 590 -14.53 5.19 -1.56
CA THR A 590 -14.25 6.26 -2.52
C THR A 590 -15.44 7.20 -2.68
N SER A 591 -16.66 6.68 -2.87
CA SER A 591 -17.88 7.49 -2.98
C SER A 591 -18.19 8.25 -1.69
N GLY A 592 -17.89 7.67 -0.53
CA GLY A 592 -18.03 8.36 0.75
C GLY A 592 -17.10 9.58 0.86
N VAL A 593 -15.85 9.45 0.42
CA VAL A 593 -14.91 10.57 0.36
C VAL A 593 -15.41 11.66 -0.59
N LEU A 594 -15.82 11.29 -1.79
CA LEU A 594 -16.38 12.24 -2.76
C LEU A 594 -17.61 12.96 -2.22
N ALA A 595 -18.52 12.25 -1.55
CA ALA A 595 -19.71 12.85 -0.95
C ALA A 595 -19.37 13.85 0.17
N ALA A 596 -18.36 13.57 0.99
CA ALA A 596 -17.88 14.50 2.01
C ALA A 596 -17.32 15.79 1.39
N ILE A 597 -16.55 15.68 0.30
CA ILE A 597 -16.01 16.83 -0.44
C ILE A 597 -17.14 17.61 -1.14
N ASP A 598 -18.10 16.91 -1.76
CA ASP A 598 -19.26 17.53 -2.41
C ASP A 598 -20.14 18.30 -1.43
N SER A 599 -20.21 17.87 -0.16
CA SER A 599 -20.93 18.64 0.87
C SER A 599 -20.33 20.03 1.10
N VAL A 600 -19.01 20.16 1.00
CA VAL A 600 -18.32 21.45 1.06
C VAL A 600 -18.55 22.25 -0.22
N ARG A 601 -18.41 21.60 -1.37
CA ARG A 601 -18.65 22.23 -2.67
C ARG A 601 -20.05 22.83 -2.78
N THR A 602 -21.08 22.13 -2.29
CA THR A 602 -22.46 22.60 -2.32
C THR A 602 -22.75 23.70 -1.28
N SER A 603 -21.93 23.83 -0.24
CA SER A 603 -22.07 24.88 0.77
C SER A 603 -21.55 26.26 0.30
N ILE A 604 -20.78 26.30 -0.81
CA ILE A 604 -20.22 27.51 -1.39
C ILE A 604 -20.78 27.66 -2.82
N SER A 605 -21.41 28.78 -3.13
CA SER A 605 -22.05 28.96 -4.42
C SER A 605 -21.98 30.38 -4.92
N LEU A 606 -22.11 30.53 -6.23
CA LEU A 606 -22.40 31.83 -6.87
C LEU A 606 -23.91 32.04 -6.97
N PRO A 607 -24.43 33.27 -6.79
CA PRO A 607 -25.81 33.60 -7.13
C PRO A 607 -26.12 33.23 -8.57
N GLY A 608 -27.38 32.99 -8.89
CA GLY A 608 -27.80 32.81 -10.29
C GLY A 608 -27.37 33.97 -11.18
N SER A 609 -27.31 33.71 -12.51
CA SER A 609 -26.87 34.71 -13.49
C SER A 609 -27.61 36.03 -13.34
N THR A 610 -26.88 37.13 -13.23
CA THR A 610 -27.39 38.47 -13.02
C THR A 610 -27.17 39.35 -14.25
N SER A 611 -28.02 40.37 -14.40
CA SER A 611 -27.82 41.42 -15.41
C SER A 611 -27.34 42.68 -14.69
N ILE A 612 -26.13 43.10 -14.96
CA ILE A 612 -25.53 44.31 -14.37
C ILE A 612 -25.49 45.40 -15.43
N THR A 613 -26.00 46.61 -15.06
CA THR A 613 -26.00 47.75 -15.99
C THR A 613 -24.96 48.77 -15.52
N LEU A 614 -23.98 49.05 -16.37
CA LEU A 614 -22.99 50.08 -16.18
C LEU A 614 -23.45 51.36 -16.94
N THR A 615 -23.75 52.43 -16.22
CA THR A 615 -24.20 53.69 -16.78
C THR A 615 -23.04 54.59 -17.21
N ALA A 616 -21.84 54.32 -16.76
CA ALA A 616 -20.62 55.06 -17.11
C ALA A 616 -19.57 54.08 -17.67
N ARG A 617 -18.56 54.66 -18.35
CA ARG A 617 -17.45 53.88 -18.91
C ARG A 617 -16.61 53.19 -17.83
N LYS A 618 -16.45 53.83 -16.67
CA LYS A 618 -15.85 53.26 -15.48
C LYS A 618 -16.93 52.99 -14.44
N GLY A 619 -16.85 51.88 -13.76
CA GLY A 619 -17.82 51.46 -12.75
C GLY A 619 -17.28 50.34 -11.86
N SER A 620 -18.10 49.87 -10.94
CA SER A 620 -17.76 48.67 -10.15
C SER A 620 -18.82 47.59 -10.32
N LEU A 621 -18.37 46.32 -10.46
CA LEU A 621 -19.22 45.17 -10.50
C LEU A 621 -19.36 44.58 -9.10
N PRO A 622 -20.54 44.59 -8.47
CA PRO A 622 -20.76 43.89 -7.21
C PRO A 622 -20.95 42.41 -7.49
N LEU A 623 -19.98 41.59 -7.09
CA LEU A 623 -20.03 40.14 -7.20
C LEU A 623 -20.14 39.56 -5.80
N SER A 624 -21.11 38.68 -5.58
CA SER A 624 -21.34 38.04 -4.30
C SER A 624 -21.04 36.56 -4.38
N VAL A 625 -20.35 36.04 -3.36
CA VAL A 625 -20.16 34.62 -3.13
C VAL A 625 -20.95 34.23 -1.88
N LEU A 626 -21.79 33.24 -2.00
CA LEU A 626 -22.61 32.71 -0.89
C LEU A 626 -21.87 31.55 -0.23
N SER A 627 -21.80 31.57 1.11
CA SER A 627 -21.23 30.48 1.89
C SER A 627 -22.17 30.11 3.04
N THR A 628 -22.67 28.88 3.03
CA THR A 628 -23.39 28.29 4.17
C THR A 628 -22.49 27.37 4.98
N ALA A 629 -21.20 27.33 4.64
CA ALA A 629 -20.20 26.53 5.34
C ALA A 629 -20.02 27.01 6.78
N PRO A 630 -19.86 26.10 7.74
CA PRO A 630 -19.61 26.44 9.16
C PRO A 630 -18.16 26.86 9.44
N PHE A 631 -17.38 27.17 8.42
CA PHE A 631 -15.95 27.49 8.48
C PHE A 631 -15.59 28.61 7.49
N HIS A 632 -14.43 29.25 7.72
CA HIS A 632 -13.85 30.19 6.77
C HIS A 632 -13.22 29.42 5.61
N ALA A 633 -13.56 29.80 4.38
CA ALA A 633 -13.09 29.13 3.17
C ALA A 633 -12.19 30.05 2.33
N HIS A 634 -11.06 29.54 1.88
CA HIS A 634 -10.19 30.19 0.90
C HIS A 634 -10.63 29.76 -0.50
N VAL A 635 -10.90 30.74 -1.36
CA VAL A 635 -11.38 30.47 -2.73
C VAL A 635 -10.67 31.36 -3.74
N GLU A 636 -10.54 30.89 -4.96
CA GLU A 636 -10.15 31.69 -6.12
C GLU A 636 -11.40 32.07 -6.92
N LEU A 637 -11.60 33.38 -7.08
CA LEU A 637 -12.62 33.96 -7.96
C LEU A 637 -11.93 34.46 -9.22
N ARG A 638 -12.19 33.83 -10.35
CA ARG A 638 -11.67 34.22 -11.67
C ARG A 638 -12.76 34.85 -12.51
N LEU A 639 -12.48 36.03 -13.02
CA LEU A 639 -13.33 36.82 -13.88
C LEU A 639 -12.72 36.92 -15.26
N SER A 640 -13.50 36.71 -16.31
CA SER A 640 -13.03 36.84 -17.69
C SER A 640 -14.06 37.50 -18.59
N SER A 641 -13.65 38.48 -19.37
CA SER A 641 -14.47 39.16 -20.38
C SER A 641 -13.60 39.86 -21.42
N ASP A 642 -13.97 39.72 -22.70
CA ASP A 642 -13.27 40.37 -23.82
C ASP A 642 -13.51 41.89 -23.90
N LYS A 643 -14.57 42.39 -23.26
CA LYS A 643 -15.03 43.74 -23.38
C LYS A 643 -14.84 44.58 -22.12
N LEU A 644 -14.37 43.97 -21.03
CA LEU A 644 -14.01 44.63 -19.79
C LEU A 644 -12.50 44.75 -19.65
N ILE A 645 -12.05 45.82 -19.08
CA ILE A 645 -10.71 45.99 -18.53
C ILE A 645 -10.89 46.05 -17.03
N PHE A 646 -10.24 45.15 -16.32
CA PHE A 646 -10.22 45.13 -14.88
C PHE A 646 -9.14 46.14 -14.39
N GLU A 647 -9.43 46.91 -13.36
CA GLU A 647 -8.49 47.81 -12.74
C GLU A 647 -7.92 47.16 -11.48
N ALA A 648 -6.62 47.30 -11.23
CA ALA A 648 -5.99 46.74 -10.03
C ALA A 648 -6.66 47.27 -8.76
N PHE A 649 -7.03 46.33 -7.85
CA PHE A 649 -7.63 46.67 -6.56
C PHE A 649 -7.33 45.61 -5.52
N THR A 650 -7.57 45.91 -4.25
CA THR A 650 -7.44 44.95 -3.14
C THR A 650 -8.80 44.79 -2.48
N PRO A 651 -9.45 43.62 -2.59
CA PRO A 651 -10.71 43.37 -1.93
C PRO A 651 -10.52 43.22 -0.41
N PRO A 652 -11.56 43.46 0.39
CA PRO A 652 -11.54 43.13 1.81
C PRO A 652 -11.34 41.62 1.99
N GLY A 653 -10.32 41.23 2.76
CA GLY A 653 -10.03 39.81 3.03
C GLY A 653 -9.42 39.01 1.87
N GLY A 654 -8.76 39.66 0.91
CA GLY A 654 -8.14 38.99 -0.21
C GLY A 654 -7.15 39.81 -1.00
N THR A 655 -6.60 39.21 -2.04
CA THR A 655 -5.69 39.84 -3.00
C THR A 655 -6.13 39.51 -4.41
N CYS A 656 -6.03 40.44 -5.33
CA CYS A 656 -6.31 40.19 -6.74
C CYS A 656 -5.06 40.40 -7.59
N THR A 657 -4.98 39.66 -8.67
CA THR A 657 -3.92 39.73 -9.68
C THR A 657 -4.56 39.76 -11.07
N GLN A 658 -3.91 40.46 -11.98
CA GLN A 658 -4.39 40.66 -13.34
C GLN A 658 -3.45 39.95 -14.34
N PRO A 659 -3.70 38.69 -14.67
CA PRO A 659 -2.88 37.94 -15.65
C PRO A 659 -2.95 38.55 -17.06
N SER A 660 -4.09 39.17 -17.40
CA SER A 660 -4.31 39.91 -18.65
C SER A 660 -5.36 41.00 -18.48
N SER A 661 -5.41 41.98 -19.36
CA SER A 661 -6.36 43.09 -19.28
C SER A 661 -7.84 42.68 -19.25
N GLY A 662 -8.17 41.46 -19.70
CA GLY A 662 -9.53 40.91 -19.73
C GLY A 662 -9.77 39.79 -18.70
N THR A 663 -8.81 39.56 -17.80
CA THR A 663 -8.90 38.51 -16.78
C THR A 663 -8.42 39.03 -15.45
N GLU A 664 -9.23 38.85 -14.41
CA GLU A 664 -8.90 39.14 -13.01
C GLU A 664 -9.00 37.83 -12.19
N VAL A 665 -8.03 37.64 -11.30
CA VAL A 665 -7.99 36.47 -10.40
C VAL A 665 -7.84 36.98 -8.99
N CYS A 666 -8.83 36.67 -8.16
CA CYS A 666 -8.88 37.11 -6.76
C CYS A 666 -8.84 35.92 -5.82
N GLN A 667 -7.87 35.90 -4.91
CA GLN A 667 -7.84 34.99 -3.77
C GLN A 667 -8.63 35.61 -2.63
N LEU A 668 -9.69 34.96 -2.17
CA LEU A 668 -10.63 35.49 -1.21
C LEU A 668 -10.77 34.55 0.00
N LEU A 669 -10.90 35.14 1.19
CA LEU A 669 -11.33 34.48 2.40
C LEU A 669 -12.81 34.73 2.63
N LEU A 670 -13.62 33.71 2.55
CA LEU A 670 -15.06 33.76 2.83
C LEU A 670 -15.28 33.69 4.34
N ALA A 671 -15.51 34.81 4.98
CA ALA A 671 -15.68 34.94 6.44
C ALA A 671 -17.14 35.11 6.88
N SER A 672 -18.08 35.31 5.93
CA SER A 672 -19.50 35.53 6.20
C SER A 672 -20.39 34.81 5.21
N ALA A 673 -21.69 34.70 5.52
CA ALA A 673 -22.67 34.04 4.66
C ALA A 673 -22.79 34.65 3.26
N ILE A 674 -22.57 35.95 3.15
CA ILE A 674 -22.55 36.70 1.88
C ILE A 674 -21.26 37.51 1.84
N ASN A 675 -20.39 37.20 0.90
CA ASN A 675 -19.13 37.90 0.69
C ASN A 675 -19.21 38.66 -0.63
N THR A 676 -19.29 39.98 -0.57
CA THR A 676 -19.44 40.83 -1.78
C THR A 676 -18.13 41.52 -2.10
N VAL A 677 -17.64 41.29 -3.30
CA VAL A 677 -16.45 41.96 -3.85
C VAL A 677 -16.89 42.99 -4.89
N LYS A 678 -16.46 44.23 -4.75
CA LYS A 678 -16.71 45.30 -5.71
C LYS A 678 -15.51 45.43 -6.63
N VAL A 679 -15.62 44.83 -7.84
CA VAL A 679 -14.52 44.83 -8.81
C VAL A 679 -14.59 46.06 -9.70
N PRO A 680 -13.59 46.95 -9.68
CA PRO A 680 -13.54 48.12 -10.55
C PRO A 680 -13.25 47.70 -12.00
N VAL A 681 -14.05 48.19 -12.91
CA VAL A 681 -13.96 47.83 -14.35
C VAL A 681 -14.13 49.06 -15.24
N GLU A 682 -13.45 49.00 -16.39
CA GLU A 682 -13.67 49.93 -17.48
C GLU A 682 -14.18 49.16 -18.73
N THR A 683 -15.25 49.70 -19.36
CA THR A 683 -15.81 49.08 -20.57
C THR A 683 -15.10 49.58 -21.83
N ARG A 684 -14.68 48.71 -22.70
CA ARG A 684 -14.06 49.05 -24.01
C ARG A 684 -15.08 49.58 -25.01
N THR A 685 -16.30 49.09 -24.95
CA THR A 685 -17.39 49.44 -25.90
C THR A 685 -18.73 49.48 -25.15
N SER A 686 -19.69 50.26 -25.68
CA SER A 686 -21.11 50.16 -25.29
C SER A 686 -21.75 48.91 -25.88
N GLY A 687 -22.78 48.41 -25.19
CA GLY A 687 -23.52 47.22 -25.65
C GLY A 687 -23.74 46.18 -24.54
N VAL A 688 -24.14 45.00 -24.96
CA VAL A 688 -24.38 43.83 -24.10
C VAL A 688 -23.27 42.81 -24.32
N PHE A 689 -22.64 42.33 -23.25
CA PHE A 689 -21.57 41.35 -23.32
C PHE A 689 -21.56 40.45 -22.08
N THR A 690 -20.85 39.35 -22.18
CA THR A 690 -20.81 38.31 -21.13
C THR A 690 -19.60 38.49 -20.25
N LEU A 691 -19.80 38.37 -18.94
CA LEU A 691 -18.78 38.18 -17.92
C LEU A 691 -18.83 36.73 -17.48
N GLN A 692 -17.77 36.00 -17.67
CA GLN A 692 -17.62 34.67 -17.12
C GLN A 692 -17.02 34.77 -15.72
N VAL A 693 -17.71 34.19 -14.75
CA VAL A 693 -17.31 34.13 -13.34
C VAL A 693 -17.09 32.66 -13.01
N THR A 694 -15.88 32.30 -12.57
CA THR A 694 -15.58 30.95 -12.08
C THR A 694 -15.05 31.03 -10.66
N LEU A 695 -15.51 30.10 -9.85
CA LEU A 695 -15.11 29.95 -8.46
C LEU A 695 -14.46 28.57 -8.28
N SER A 696 -13.27 28.51 -7.75
CA SER A 696 -12.52 27.26 -7.53
C SER A 696 -11.74 27.32 -6.20
N SER A 697 -11.14 26.20 -5.82
CA SER A 697 -10.09 26.17 -4.81
C SER A 697 -8.89 27.04 -5.24
N PRO A 698 -8.05 27.53 -4.30
CA PRO A 698 -6.87 28.34 -4.60
C PRO A 698 -5.86 27.68 -5.54
N ASP A 699 -5.80 26.34 -5.56
CA ASP A 699 -4.96 25.53 -6.44
C ASP A 699 -5.65 25.15 -7.76
N GLY A 700 -6.93 25.52 -7.96
CA GLY A 700 -7.73 25.22 -9.14
C GLY A 700 -8.23 23.78 -9.25
N SER A 701 -7.88 22.87 -8.31
CA SER A 701 -8.20 21.42 -8.40
C SER A 701 -9.65 21.09 -8.06
N LEU A 702 -10.36 21.95 -7.28
CA LEU A 702 -11.76 21.78 -6.89
C LEU A 702 -12.63 22.90 -7.48
N PRO A 703 -13.43 22.65 -8.52
CA PRO A 703 -14.38 23.63 -9.03
C PRO A 703 -15.57 23.76 -8.06
N LEU A 704 -15.83 24.99 -7.59
CA LEU A 704 -16.91 25.31 -6.65
C LEU A 704 -18.15 25.82 -7.37
N GLY A 705 -17.98 26.54 -8.48
CA GLY A 705 -19.08 27.06 -9.26
C GLY A 705 -18.65 27.85 -10.48
N SER A 706 -19.57 28.05 -11.43
CA SER A 706 -19.35 28.95 -12.55
C SER A 706 -20.66 29.63 -12.93
N ASN A 707 -20.59 30.87 -13.36
CA ASN A 707 -21.71 31.68 -13.79
C ASN A 707 -21.36 32.50 -15.02
N ARG A 708 -22.39 32.89 -15.79
CA ARG A 708 -22.27 33.82 -16.91
C ARG A 708 -23.20 35.00 -16.66
N ASP A 709 -22.63 36.10 -16.23
CA ASP A 709 -23.39 37.32 -16.00
C ASP A 709 -23.45 38.20 -17.28
N THR A 710 -24.57 38.85 -17.46
CA THR A 710 -24.76 39.75 -18.59
C THR A 710 -24.46 41.18 -18.13
N VAL A 711 -23.47 41.81 -18.74
CA VAL A 711 -23.13 43.21 -18.45
C VAL A 711 -23.63 44.06 -19.61
N ARG A 712 -24.45 45.07 -19.25
CA ARG A 712 -24.95 46.10 -20.20
C ARG A 712 -24.24 47.39 -19.94
N SER A 713 -23.56 47.95 -20.96
CA SER A 713 -22.93 49.25 -20.87
C SER A 713 -23.70 50.24 -21.73
N THR A 714 -24.24 51.29 -21.11
CA THR A 714 -24.87 52.41 -21.77
C THR A 714 -23.93 53.59 -21.94
N ALA A 715 -22.65 53.42 -21.69
CA ALA A 715 -21.63 54.46 -21.84
C ALA A 715 -21.59 54.94 -23.30
N VAL A 716 -22.07 56.15 -23.50
CA VAL A 716 -22.05 56.81 -24.81
C VAL A 716 -20.58 57.18 -25.10
N SER A 717 -20.05 56.74 -26.23
CA SER A 717 -18.71 57.14 -26.66
C SER A 717 -18.72 58.67 -26.89
N GLY A 718 -17.77 59.39 -26.33
CA GLY A 718 -17.65 60.84 -26.49
C GLY A 718 -17.70 61.25 -27.98
N VAL A 719 -17.26 60.36 -28.87
CA VAL A 719 -17.39 60.58 -30.34
C VAL A 719 -18.86 60.60 -30.79
N GLY A 720 -19.73 59.74 -30.21
CA GLY A 720 -21.16 59.79 -30.51
C GLY A 720 -21.82 61.07 -30.05
N VAL A 721 -21.45 61.55 -28.86
CA VAL A 721 -21.96 62.88 -28.37
C VAL A 721 -21.46 64.02 -29.24
N VAL A 722 -20.21 64.01 -29.65
CA VAL A 722 -19.62 65.03 -30.55
C VAL A 722 -20.33 64.96 -31.91
N LEU A 723 -20.60 63.82 -32.46
CA LEU A 723 -21.34 63.65 -33.72
C LEU A 723 -22.78 64.09 -33.60
N ILE A 724 -23.45 63.83 -32.47
CA ILE A 724 -24.83 64.30 -32.22
C ILE A 724 -24.83 65.81 -32.07
N VAL A 725 -23.86 66.39 -31.31
CA VAL A 725 -23.74 67.85 -31.20
C VAL A 725 -23.42 68.47 -32.53
N LEU A 726 -22.50 67.93 -33.32
CA LEU A 726 -22.22 68.42 -34.68
C LEU A 726 -23.43 68.26 -35.62
N ALA A 727 -24.21 67.22 -35.50
CA ALA A 727 -25.44 67.01 -36.23
C ALA A 727 -26.51 68.04 -35.81
N PHE A 728 -26.67 68.34 -34.52
CA PHE A 728 -27.55 69.40 -34.04
C PHE A 728 -27.06 70.79 -34.47
N VAL A 729 -25.77 71.06 -34.42
CA VAL A 729 -25.18 72.27 -34.92
C VAL A 729 -25.38 72.46 -36.44
N GLY A 730 -25.15 71.33 -37.18
CA GLY A 730 -25.43 71.29 -38.61
C GLY A 730 -26.91 71.51 -38.96
N LEU A 731 -27.81 70.90 -38.16
CA LEU A 731 -29.26 71.05 -38.33
C LEU A 731 -29.70 72.45 -37.96
N ALA A 732 -29.21 73.03 -36.90
CA ALA A 732 -29.44 74.40 -36.48
C ALA A 732 -28.92 75.37 -37.50
N TYR A 733 -27.70 75.12 -38.05
CA TYR A 733 -27.13 75.99 -39.15
C TYR A 733 -27.98 75.85 -40.41
N TRP A 734 -28.43 74.69 -40.80
CA TRP A 734 -29.30 74.42 -41.92
C TRP A 734 -30.65 75.10 -41.71
N TRP A 735 -31.22 75.05 -40.48
CA TRP A 735 -32.49 75.67 -40.15
C TRP A 735 -32.38 77.16 -40.18
N ILE A 736 -31.30 77.80 -39.63
CA ILE A 736 -31.02 79.24 -39.71
C ILE A 736 -30.83 79.66 -41.16
N ARG A 737 -30.15 78.86 -41.96
CA ARG A 737 -29.95 79.20 -43.38
C ARG A 737 -31.29 79.11 -44.15
N ASN A 738 -32.12 78.16 -43.84
CA ASN A 738 -33.44 77.99 -44.49
C ASN A 738 -34.42 79.12 -44.08
N ILE A 739 -34.40 79.61 -42.86
CA ILE A 739 -35.17 80.74 -42.39
C ILE A 739 -34.69 82.02 -43.08
N ARG A 740 -33.39 82.21 -43.31
CA ARG A 740 -32.86 83.32 -44.08
C ARG A 740 -33.23 83.32 -45.53
N HIS A 741 -33.36 82.16 -46.16
CA HIS A 741 -33.86 81.95 -47.54
C HIS A 741 -35.37 82.15 -47.62
N GLY A 742 -36.18 81.75 -46.66
CA GLY A 742 -37.61 81.97 -46.59
C GLY A 742 -38.03 83.46 -46.43
N ARG A 743 -37.18 84.26 -45.83
CA ARG A 743 -37.49 85.70 -45.70
C ARG A 743 -37.26 86.53 -46.99
N ARG A 744 -36.51 86.08 -47.95
CA ARG A 744 -36.35 86.72 -49.28
C ARG A 744 -37.42 86.33 -50.32
N ALA A 745 -38.28 85.32 -50.06
CA ALA A 745 -39.32 84.90 -50.96
C ALA A 745 -40.72 85.46 -50.68
N ARG A 746 -40.87 86.37 -49.67
CA ARG A 746 -42.14 86.92 -49.26
C ARG A 746 -42.39 88.44 -49.77
N GLN A 747 -41.60 88.89 -50.71
CA GLN A 747 -41.77 90.23 -51.24
C GLN A 747 -42.25 90.35 -52.70
N LEU A 748 -42.80 89.36 -53.28
CA LEU A 748 -43.39 89.45 -54.62
C LEU A 748 -44.56 88.46 -54.77
N ILE A 749 -45.77 88.80 -54.27
CA ILE A 749 -47.06 88.49 -54.94
C ILE A 749 -48.10 89.39 -54.34
N GLU A 750 -48.61 90.20 -55.16
CA GLU A 750 -49.80 91.01 -55.08
C GLU A 750 -51.09 90.25 -55.14
N PRO A 751 -52.27 90.71 -54.65
CA PRO A 751 -53.49 89.96 -54.43
C PRO A 751 -54.35 89.87 -55.67
N VAL A 752 -54.96 88.75 -55.92
CA VAL A 752 -56.13 88.65 -56.89
C VAL A 752 -57.26 87.91 -56.18
N ASP A 753 -58.43 88.46 -56.35
CA ASP A 753 -59.73 88.33 -55.83
C ASP A 753 -60.39 86.90 -55.87
N PRO A 754 -61.43 86.72 -55.07
CA PRO A 754 -62.14 85.43 -54.95
C PRO A 754 -63.39 85.46 -55.91
N ASN A 755 -63.60 84.45 -56.61
CA ASN A 755 -64.85 83.85 -57.08
C ASN A 755 -64.66 83.09 -58.41
N ALA A 756 -64.81 81.84 -58.34
CA ALA A 756 -65.57 81.06 -59.33
C ALA A 756 -65.41 79.58 -59.00
N ALA A 757 -66.39 79.07 -58.42
CA ALA A 757 -67.32 78.03 -58.86
C ALA A 757 -66.70 76.69 -59.33
N GLU A 758 -67.08 75.69 -58.58
CA GLU A 758 -67.72 74.47 -59.01
C GLU A 758 -67.13 73.70 -60.21
N ALA A 759 -66.77 72.47 -59.96
CA ALA A 759 -67.38 71.28 -60.52
C ALA A 759 -66.48 70.09 -60.61
N VAL A 760 -66.93 69.06 -59.99
CA VAL A 760 -67.13 67.73 -60.55
C VAL A 760 -65.94 66.73 -60.65
N VAL A 761 -66.21 65.59 -59.96
CA VAL A 761 -66.19 64.23 -60.31
C VAL A 761 -64.95 63.37 -59.77
N GLU A 762 -65.44 62.54 -58.86
CA GLU A 762 -65.23 61.07 -58.69
C GLU A 762 -63.91 60.48 -59.15
N GLY A 763 -63.41 59.68 -58.24
CA GLY A 763 -62.59 58.52 -58.62
C GLY A 763 -61.73 57.93 -57.50
N VAL A 764 -62.35 56.97 -56.84
CA VAL A 764 -61.73 55.72 -56.33
C VAL A 764 -60.89 55.80 -55.08
N MET A 765 -61.49 55.32 -53.98
CA MET A 765 -60.96 54.86 -52.73
C MET A 765 -60.01 53.70 -52.90
N SER A 766 -58.98 53.71 -52.15
CA SER A 766 -58.43 52.51 -51.55
C SER A 766 -57.83 52.83 -50.17
N PRO A 767 -58.11 52.05 -49.10
CA PRO A 767 -57.83 52.41 -47.72
C PRO A 767 -56.40 51.96 -47.23
N PRO A 768 -55.88 52.47 -46.12
CA PRO A 768 -54.60 52.08 -45.57
C PRO A 768 -54.68 50.79 -44.71
N PRO A 769 -53.61 50.01 -44.55
CA PRO A 769 -53.62 48.79 -43.77
C PRO A 769 -53.54 49.10 -42.26
N GLN A 770 -54.41 48.40 -41.57
CA GLN A 770 -54.52 48.43 -40.09
C GLN A 770 -53.41 47.59 -39.40
N SER A 771 -52.96 48.04 -38.29
CA SER A 771 -52.13 47.32 -37.36
C SER A 771 -52.88 46.15 -36.68
N PRO A 772 -52.34 44.97 -36.45
CA PRO A 772 -53.00 43.91 -35.67
C PRO A 772 -52.77 44.09 -34.16
N ALA A 773 -53.89 43.90 -33.45
CA ALA A 773 -54.05 43.94 -32.01
C ALA A 773 -53.47 42.69 -31.35
N PHE A 774 -53.04 42.84 -30.10
CA PHE A 774 -52.68 41.80 -29.15
C PHE A 774 -53.85 40.90 -28.85
N LEU A 775 -53.60 39.56 -28.84
CA LEU A 775 -54.43 38.53 -28.18
C LEU A 775 -53.56 37.70 -27.22
N PRO A 776 -54.13 37.15 -26.10
CA PRO A 776 -53.42 36.52 -25.02
C PRO A 776 -53.13 35.04 -25.27
N PRO A 777 -52.24 34.39 -24.48
CA PRO A 777 -51.77 33.02 -24.74
C PRO A 777 -52.77 31.97 -24.28
N THR A 778 -53.08 31.02 -25.19
CA THR A 778 -53.88 29.84 -24.94
C THR A 778 -52.92 28.67 -24.71
N THR A 779 -53.11 28.00 -23.59
CA THR A 779 -52.46 26.74 -23.21
C THR A 779 -52.95 25.56 -24.09
N LEU A 780 -52.02 24.78 -24.65
CA LEU A 780 -52.28 23.49 -25.29
C LEU A 780 -51.46 22.36 -24.64
N PRO A 781 -52.01 21.16 -24.54
CA PRO A 781 -51.42 20.01 -23.84
C PRO A 781 -50.37 19.27 -24.70
N PRO A 782 -49.54 18.40 -24.08
CA PRO A 782 -48.44 17.73 -24.76
C PRO A 782 -48.91 16.56 -25.65
N THR A 783 -48.48 16.56 -26.88
CA THR A 783 -48.73 15.48 -27.85
C THR A 783 -47.51 14.58 -27.92
N THR A 784 -47.68 13.32 -27.56
CA THR A 784 -46.75 12.21 -27.76
C THR A 784 -46.70 11.83 -29.24
N LEU A 785 -45.51 11.77 -29.83
CA LEU A 785 -45.26 11.19 -31.13
C LEU A 785 -44.58 9.83 -31.00
N PRO A 786 -44.96 8.82 -31.79
CA PRO A 786 -44.34 7.49 -31.77
C PRO A 786 -43.04 7.42 -32.58
N PRO A 787 -42.19 6.41 -32.35
CA PRO A 787 -40.91 6.30 -33.05
C PRO A 787 -41.09 5.68 -34.44
N THR A 788 -40.41 6.31 -35.40
CA THR A 788 -40.37 5.83 -36.80
C THR A 788 -39.20 4.87 -36.97
N THR A 789 -39.50 3.61 -37.27
CA THR A 789 -38.52 2.58 -37.68
C THR A 789 -38.21 2.74 -39.17
N LEU A 790 -36.92 2.77 -39.51
CA LEU A 790 -36.41 2.61 -40.87
C LEU A 790 -35.75 1.22 -40.99
N PRO A 791 -35.89 0.55 -42.16
CA PRO A 791 -35.36 -0.81 -42.33
C PRO A 791 -33.86 -0.83 -42.73
N PRO A 792 -33.14 -1.95 -42.46
CA PRO A 792 -31.74 -2.07 -42.76
C PRO A 792 -31.45 -2.43 -44.22
N THR A 793 -30.51 -1.72 -44.82
CA THR A 793 -29.96 -2.04 -46.15
C THR A 793 -28.77 -3.01 -46.00
N THR A 794 -28.93 -4.19 -46.56
CA THR A 794 -27.88 -5.23 -46.69
C THR A 794 -26.96 -4.92 -47.87
N LEU A 795 -25.64 -4.95 -47.62
CA LEU A 795 -24.60 -5.03 -48.66
C LEU A 795 -23.82 -6.35 -48.48
N PRO A 796 -23.38 -7.01 -49.56
CA PRO A 796 -22.76 -8.33 -49.53
C PRO A 796 -21.26 -8.27 -49.16
N PRO A 797 -20.67 -9.38 -48.68
CA PRO A 797 -19.26 -9.45 -48.27
C PRO A 797 -18.33 -9.61 -49.47
N SER A 798 -17.26 -8.80 -49.51
CA SER A 798 -16.14 -8.94 -50.46
C SER A 798 -15.08 -9.87 -49.83
N THR A 799 -14.84 -10.99 -50.49
CA THR A 799 -13.73 -11.90 -50.25
C THR A 799 -12.47 -11.38 -50.95
N LEU A 800 -11.38 -11.23 -50.18
CA LEU A 800 -10.02 -11.06 -50.72
C LEU A 800 -9.14 -12.25 -50.31
N PRO A 801 -8.30 -12.77 -51.20
CA PRO A 801 -7.46 -13.93 -50.92
C PRO A 801 -6.16 -13.56 -50.15
N PRO A 802 -5.50 -14.54 -49.49
CA PRO A 802 -4.29 -14.31 -48.71
C PRO A 802 -3.06 -14.09 -49.61
N SER A 803 -2.31 -13.04 -49.34
CA SER A 803 -1.01 -12.76 -49.96
C SER A 803 0.10 -13.51 -49.26
N THR A 804 0.73 -14.43 -49.98
CA THR A 804 2.01 -15.06 -49.66
C THR A 804 3.16 -14.10 -49.99
N LEU A 805 4.00 -13.77 -49.00
CA LEU A 805 5.29 -13.08 -49.21
C LEU A 805 6.43 -14.10 -49.24
N PRO A 806 7.39 -14.00 -50.15
CA PRO A 806 8.54 -14.85 -50.18
C PRO A 806 9.64 -14.37 -49.18
N PRO A 807 10.59 -15.26 -48.76
CA PRO A 807 11.64 -14.91 -47.80
C PRO A 807 12.76 -14.07 -48.45
N SER A 808 13.12 -12.97 -47.77
CA SER A 808 14.25 -12.12 -48.15
C SER A 808 15.57 -12.76 -47.75
N THR A 809 16.41 -12.98 -48.77
CA THR A 809 17.83 -13.34 -48.62
C THR A 809 18.67 -12.12 -48.22
N LEU A 810 19.44 -12.25 -47.13
CA LEU A 810 20.48 -11.30 -46.71
C LEU A 810 21.74 -11.45 -47.54
N PRO A 811 22.43 -10.39 -47.95
CA PRO A 811 23.78 -10.44 -48.52
C PRO A 811 24.85 -10.50 -47.41
N PRO A 812 26.08 -11.01 -47.74
CA PRO A 812 27.12 -11.28 -46.75
C PRO A 812 27.87 -10.01 -46.32
N ALA A 813 28.30 -10.04 -45.05
CA ALA A 813 29.06 -9.00 -44.36
C ALA A 813 30.44 -8.77 -45.03
N THR A 814 30.76 -7.52 -45.35
CA THR A 814 32.10 -7.03 -45.68
C THR A 814 32.88 -6.72 -44.37
N THR A 815 34.03 -7.34 -44.28
CA THR A 815 35.09 -7.13 -43.27
C THR A 815 35.71 -5.72 -43.36
N PRO A 816 35.90 -4.98 -42.29
CA PRO A 816 36.76 -3.79 -42.30
C PRO A 816 38.20 -4.14 -41.92
N LEU A 817 39.10 -3.51 -42.69
CA LEU A 817 40.57 -3.52 -42.62
C LEU A 817 41.09 -3.11 -41.23
N LEU A 818 42.13 -3.84 -40.83
CA LEU A 818 43.05 -3.54 -39.72
C LEU A 818 43.77 -2.20 -39.89
N SER A 819 43.72 -1.34 -38.89
CA SER A 819 44.67 -0.25 -38.67
C SER A 819 45.69 -0.67 -37.61
N PRO A 820 46.96 -0.23 -37.72
CA PRO A 820 48.11 -0.73 -36.92
C PRO A 820 48.14 -0.16 -35.50
N PRO A 821 48.81 -0.85 -34.56
CA PRO A 821 48.82 -0.46 -33.12
C PRO A 821 49.78 0.70 -32.87
N LEU A 822 49.31 1.67 -32.08
CA LEU A 822 50.13 2.72 -31.48
C LEU A 822 50.93 2.14 -30.32
N ALA A 823 52.22 2.50 -30.30
CA ALA A 823 53.26 2.09 -29.37
C ALA A 823 52.93 2.46 -27.92
N ALA A 824 53.27 1.55 -26.98
CA ALA A 824 53.26 1.77 -25.55
C ALA A 824 54.39 2.71 -25.12
N PRO A 825 54.21 3.60 -24.15
CA PRO A 825 55.33 4.30 -23.50
C PRO A 825 55.94 3.47 -22.37
N SER A 826 57.26 3.57 -22.27
CA SER A 826 58.13 2.91 -21.29
C SER A 826 57.86 3.37 -19.85
N PRO A 827 58.14 2.53 -18.87
CA PRO A 827 58.01 2.85 -17.46
C PRO A 827 59.39 3.33 -16.91
N ASP A 828 59.58 4.65 -16.76
CA ASP A 828 60.63 5.21 -15.91
C ASP A 828 60.29 6.66 -15.55
N GLY A 829 59.70 6.87 -14.39
CA GLY A 829 59.54 8.17 -13.74
C GLY A 829 59.20 7.97 -12.26
N PRO A 830 59.84 8.68 -11.35
CA PRO A 830 59.63 8.49 -9.92
C PRO A 830 58.23 8.97 -9.46
N PRO A 831 57.62 8.37 -8.41
CA PRO A 831 56.31 8.72 -7.94
C PRO A 831 56.26 10.12 -7.30
N PRO A 832 55.15 10.86 -7.43
CA PRO A 832 55.02 12.15 -6.76
C PRO A 832 54.89 12.00 -5.24
N ALA A 833 55.57 12.89 -4.52
CA ALA A 833 55.62 12.95 -3.09
C ALA A 833 54.24 13.21 -2.44
N VAL A 834 53.92 12.42 -1.42
CA VAL A 834 52.75 12.60 -0.56
C VAL A 834 52.99 13.82 0.34
N PRO A 835 52.04 14.79 0.45
CA PRO A 835 52.18 15.88 1.39
C PRO A 835 51.99 15.37 2.84
N PRO A 836 52.67 15.94 3.83
CA PRO A 836 52.56 15.53 5.25
C PRO A 836 51.24 15.94 5.85
N PRO A 837 50.73 15.23 6.85
CA PRO A 837 49.46 15.56 7.51
C PRO A 837 49.59 16.85 8.31
N ALA A 838 48.57 17.71 8.20
CA ALA A 838 48.49 18.97 8.94
C ALA A 838 48.34 18.67 10.47
N THR A 839 49.17 19.30 11.25
CA THR A 839 49.07 19.36 12.74
C THR A 839 47.82 20.12 13.17
N PRO A 840 47.04 19.63 14.14
CA PRO A 840 45.93 20.39 14.70
C PRO A 840 46.43 21.52 15.60
N VAL A 841 45.97 22.72 15.34
CA VAL A 841 46.12 23.89 16.19
C VAL A 841 45.23 23.71 17.42
N HIS A 842 45.83 23.68 18.61
CA HIS A 842 45.13 23.76 19.87
C HIS A 842 44.45 25.13 20.04
N ALA A 843 43.14 25.15 20.03
CA ALA A 843 42.36 26.19 20.68
C ALA A 843 41.90 25.62 22.03
N GLY A 844 42.31 26.26 23.12
CA GLY A 844 41.96 25.85 24.48
C GLY A 844 40.44 26.00 24.68
N ALA A 845 39.83 24.92 25.11
CA ALA A 845 38.53 24.91 25.75
C ALA A 845 38.72 24.23 27.10
N GLU A 846 38.34 24.95 28.13
CA GLU A 846 38.30 24.59 29.54
C GLU A 846 37.53 23.26 29.70
N VAL A 847 38.18 22.27 30.27
CA VAL A 847 37.55 21.00 30.65
C VAL A 847 36.74 21.28 31.92
N VAL A 848 35.43 21.30 31.77
CA VAL A 848 34.51 21.19 32.92
C VAL A 848 34.33 19.71 33.21
N ASP A 849 34.67 19.35 34.44
CA ASP A 849 34.65 17.98 34.96
C ASP A 849 33.20 17.50 35.07
N GLU A 850 32.82 16.49 34.30
CA GLU A 850 31.44 15.92 34.26
C GLU A 850 31.13 14.99 35.42
N ASP A 851 32.10 14.73 36.32
CA ASP A 851 31.90 13.84 37.47
C ASP A 851 31.22 14.49 38.71
N GLU A 852 30.97 15.80 38.70
CA GLU A 852 30.29 16.49 39.81
C GLU A 852 28.78 16.63 39.66
N LEU A 853 28.20 16.29 38.50
CA LEU A 853 26.75 16.41 38.22
C LEU A 853 25.95 15.12 38.46
N PHE A 854 26.63 13.99 38.79
CA PHE A 854 25.93 12.72 39.05
C PHE A 854 25.75 12.39 40.54
N ALA A 855 26.25 13.20 41.46
CA ALA A 855 26.20 12.92 42.91
C ALA A 855 24.94 13.43 43.61
N GLU A 856 24.13 14.25 43.00
CA GLU A 856 22.96 14.89 43.66
C GLU A 856 21.60 14.24 43.39
N PHE A 857 21.51 13.18 42.54
CA PHE A 857 20.24 12.53 42.18
C PHE A 857 19.97 11.18 42.89
N PHE A 858 20.85 10.66 43.77
CA PHE A 858 20.65 9.38 44.45
C PHE A 858 20.65 9.49 46.01
N ALA A 859 20.03 10.51 46.57
CA ALA A 859 19.81 10.62 48.00
C ALA A 859 18.33 10.66 48.36
N THR A 860 17.63 9.54 48.11
CA THR A 860 16.32 9.31 48.77
C THR A 860 16.36 7.95 49.46
N PRO A 861 16.17 7.85 50.79
CA PRO A 861 16.24 6.58 51.49
C PRO A 861 15.00 5.72 51.20
N ALA A 862 15.24 4.44 50.90
CA ALA A 862 14.22 3.42 50.71
C ALA A 862 13.38 3.22 52.01
N PRO A 863 12.03 3.04 51.90
CA PRO A 863 11.21 2.68 53.04
C PRO A 863 11.50 1.24 53.46
N GLN A 864 11.83 1.06 54.74
CA GLN A 864 11.98 -0.24 55.42
C GLN A 864 10.61 -0.91 55.54
N TYR A 865 10.38 -2.04 54.89
CA TYR A 865 9.29 -2.95 55.15
C TYR A 865 9.70 -3.96 56.22
N PRO A 866 8.85 -4.27 57.23
CA PRO A 866 9.18 -5.23 58.27
C PRO A 866 9.14 -6.65 57.74
N LEU A 867 10.22 -7.39 57.99
CA LEU A 867 10.37 -8.83 57.77
C LEU A 867 9.24 -9.61 58.46
N ARG A 868 8.34 -10.24 57.73
CA ARG A 868 7.46 -11.28 58.24
C ARG A 868 8.29 -12.54 58.50
N ARG A 869 8.26 -12.97 59.77
CA ARG A 869 8.84 -14.27 60.18
C ARG A 869 8.08 -15.41 59.51
N THR A 870 8.79 -16.34 58.95
CA THR A 870 8.33 -17.67 58.54
C THR A 870 8.04 -18.53 59.76
N PRO A 871 6.91 -19.25 59.83
CA PRO A 871 6.71 -20.26 60.87
C PRO A 871 7.40 -21.57 60.51
N SER A 872 8.05 -22.13 61.50
CA SER A 872 8.70 -23.45 61.49
C SER A 872 7.66 -24.59 61.40
N PRO A 873 7.99 -25.75 60.81
CA PRO A 873 7.03 -26.84 60.63
C PRO A 873 6.74 -27.55 61.97
N ALA A 874 5.48 -27.67 62.26
CA ALA A 874 4.98 -28.47 63.39
C ALA A 874 4.72 -29.92 63.00
N ASP A 875 5.09 -30.80 63.91
CA ASP A 875 5.02 -32.25 64.08
C ASP A 875 3.59 -32.82 63.87
N PRO A 876 3.43 -33.99 63.24
CA PRO A 876 2.16 -34.63 63.02
C PRO A 876 1.82 -35.63 64.15
N ARG A 877 0.87 -35.27 65.03
CA ARG A 877 0.12 -36.25 65.85
C ARG A 877 -1.03 -35.52 66.55
N SER A 878 -2.24 -35.87 66.15
CA SER A 878 -3.41 -36.19 66.98
C SER A 878 -4.71 -35.90 66.24
N ASP A 879 -5.36 -36.93 65.84
CA ASP A 879 -6.78 -37.19 65.73
C ASP A 879 -7.44 -37.09 67.15
N PRO A 880 -8.79 -37.01 67.33
CA PRO A 880 -9.93 -37.07 66.47
C PRO A 880 -11.16 -36.24 66.84
N ARG A 881 -12.20 -36.29 65.98
CA ARG A 881 -13.67 -36.32 66.28
C ARG A 881 -14.45 -35.07 66.54
N ARG A 882 -15.51 -34.99 65.77
CA ARG A 882 -16.91 -34.48 66.03
C ARG A 882 -17.19 -32.97 65.70
N ARG A 883 -17.99 -32.68 64.80
CA ARG A 883 -19.43 -32.83 64.42
C ARG A 883 -19.68 -32.21 63.08
#